data_97b7b810cf61a2c899bb452edcee4fad
#
_entry.id   97b7b810cf61a2c899bb452edcee4fad
#
_cell.length_a   1.000
_cell.length_b   1.000
_cell.length_c   1.000
_cell.angle_alpha   90.00
_cell.angle_beta   90.00
_cell.angle_gamma   90.00
#
_symmetry.space_group_name_H-M   'P 1'
#
loop_
_entity.id
_entity.type
_entity.pdbx_description
1 polymer ?
#
loop_
_entity_poly.entity_id
_entity_poly.type
_entity_poly.pdbx_seq_one_letter_code
_entity_poly.pdbx_strand_id
1 'polypeptide(L)'
;LTTDDDKAMSPLAQTLDAEVEPAPSPVRDDLVGTTLDHYHIVGRLGEGGMGVVYRAEDEKLRRTVALKVLVDATRSEEKRQRFLREARSAAAVTHPNVAMVHQIDENDGRIYIAMELVEGENLRERLKRGSLDPATALAMGEQIARGLAAAHAKGIVHRDLKPENVMITPSGDVKLLDFGLAKSARQLAGSSDFLPPRDTADHFMTSELGRVLGTPEYMSPEQATGEPLDVRSDVFSLGLVLYEMLAGARAFSGTTPVAAMVAIARDPAPALRARAPDVDSAIEAVVMRCLAKAPKDRFASASEVVTALSARGGTKTPTLSRTEVQPITRSGTVRPDRSRRAVRNGVVALVLATGVLAAAWIGMARGRGPAAGPEDVAHPALASSVVLFTDVPAPSSTSPQALEAYADGMRAQHDGVNLSYAPFERALQLDPTLGAAALRLTEMYVGARQLGAARDQYRKVLDRMDGLSPRDRAIAAAVEPAVLLDPPDWIEADRRLQALQASAPGDLGILLLAGRVAHATDHAARAREQLEEAVRADPRFGVAMGALVHIALDEHRDADARSIAEHCQTVVPRATDCVAALATAAAEAGQCDLVLAQARRLIAASPEDRWGYTYLASALAALGQPWDSVQEAVTQANEHQTGSPATRQAIALQRLSSLAALQGDFTSSAAQIDTLEQKGLLEAYDYFDPRQAVTERRVDLALEQGNAVEAARLAGEFLRRRGAYRPPELASDLVPELLDVERASGTLTARAEHDQLEAWRADWRQRFHGDLPPLSWVVADARVARTREEAVAALAVRPPLEQLPGAFHLDVVGRVSALAERTEEAATQLSLAAGHCMVLDQPFAVVRASLALGELQEQIGDGAAACASYARVLQRWGSAKPRSVTADEALARAAKLGCVPPPHPAGQGQGSR
;
A
#
# COMPACT_ATOMS: atom_id res chain seq x y z
N LEU A 1 42.98 19.17 58.05
CA LEU A 1 43.59 17.97 58.65
C LEU A 1 43.04 16.76 57.95
N THR A 2 43.74 16.38 56.84
CA THR A 2 44.65 15.22 56.69
C THR A 2 44.05 13.92 57.29
N THR A 3 43.75 12.93 56.41
CA THR A 3 44.70 11.90 55.96
C THR A 3 43.97 10.97 54.97
N ASP A 4 44.67 10.68 53.90
CA ASP A 4 44.85 9.46 53.13
C ASP A 4 44.15 8.17 53.61
N ASP A 5 43.48 7.48 52.67
CA ASP A 5 43.79 6.08 52.49
C ASP A 5 43.40 5.60 51.09
N ASP A 6 44.46 5.30 50.33
CA ASP A 6 44.47 4.49 49.13
C ASP A 6 43.89 3.09 49.37
N LYS A 7 43.06 2.58 48.43
CA LYS A 7 43.12 1.15 48.05
C LYS A 7 42.43 0.81 46.74
N ALA A 8 43.29 0.56 45.79
CA ALA A 8 43.15 -0.50 44.78
C ALA A 8 41.82 -0.63 43.98
N MET A 9 41.73 0.08 42.88
CA MET A 9 40.90 -0.28 41.76
C MET A 9 41.57 -1.38 40.93
N SER A 10 40.81 -2.45 40.69
CA SER A 10 41.15 -3.60 39.86
C SER A 10 41.47 -3.22 38.39
N PRO A 11 42.37 -3.93 37.67
CA PRO A 11 42.86 -3.53 36.33
C PRO A 11 41.94 -3.89 35.16
N LEU A 12 40.61 -3.88 35.32
CA LEU A 12 39.65 -4.26 34.25
C LEU A 12 38.81 -3.08 33.71
N ALA A 13 39.15 -1.83 34.10
CA ALA A 13 38.40 -0.64 33.68
C ALA A 13 39.20 0.29 32.73
N GLN A 14 40.26 -0.21 32.08
CA GLN A 14 41.11 0.61 31.20
C GLN A 14 41.19 0.15 29.75
N THR A 15 40.13 -0.44 29.18
CA THR A 15 40.10 -0.80 27.74
C THR A 15 38.78 -0.52 27.05
N LEU A 16 38.11 0.59 27.34
CA LEU A 16 36.88 0.96 26.60
C LEU A 16 36.79 2.46 26.27
N ASP A 17 37.88 3.21 26.24
CA ASP A 17 37.97 4.52 25.60
C ASP A 17 38.90 4.46 24.38
N ALA A 18 38.50 3.63 23.40
CA ALA A 18 38.90 3.82 22.01
C ALA A 18 37.84 4.73 21.39
N GLU A 19 38.19 6.01 21.27
CA GLU A 19 37.48 6.93 20.38
C GLU A 19 37.33 6.22 19.02
N VAL A 20 36.12 5.77 18.69
CA VAL A 20 35.73 5.41 17.32
C VAL A 20 35.64 6.75 16.58
N GLU A 21 36.71 7.10 15.89
CA GLU A 21 36.65 8.14 14.87
C GLU A 21 35.44 7.84 13.97
N PRO A 22 34.53 8.81 13.74
CA PRO A 22 33.47 8.62 12.79
C PRO A 22 34.13 8.33 11.43
N ALA A 23 33.72 7.22 10.78
CA ALA A 23 34.19 6.90 9.45
C ALA A 23 34.05 8.12 8.56
N PRO A 24 35.10 8.49 7.79
CA PRO A 24 35.07 9.69 6.98
C PRO A 24 33.89 9.54 6.01
N SER A 25 32.97 10.49 6.06
CA SER A 25 32.00 10.70 4.98
C SER A 25 32.77 10.73 3.68
N PRO A 26 32.28 10.08 2.57
CA PRO A 26 33.00 10.11 1.32
C PRO A 26 33.18 11.58 0.93
N VAL A 27 34.38 12.08 1.02
CA VAL A 27 34.79 13.39 0.53
C VAL A 27 34.53 13.34 -0.97
N ARG A 28 33.51 14.04 -1.43
CA ARG A 28 33.30 14.27 -2.86
C ARG A 28 34.43 15.19 -3.30
N ASP A 29 35.50 14.60 -3.86
CA ASP A 29 36.58 15.36 -4.44
C ASP A 29 36.02 16.29 -5.53
N ASP A 30 36.08 17.59 -5.31
CA ASP A 30 35.78 18.57 -6.35
C ASP A 30 36.92 18.51 -7.37
N LEU A 31 36.59 18.10 -8.59
CA LEU A 31 37.58 17.93 -9.67
C LEU A 31 37.97 19.26 -10.34
N VAL A 32 37.44 20.39 -9.91
CA VAL A 32 37.78 21.71 -10.49
C VAL A 32 39.27 21.99 -10.33
N GLY A 33 39.94 22.35 -11.42
CA GLY A 33 41.37 22.56 -11.50
C GLY A 33 42.20 21.31 -11.75
N THR A 34 41.57 20.13 -11.92
CA THR A 34 42.26 18.88 -12.30
C THR A 34 42.06 18.55 -13.76
N THR A 35 42.84 17.62 -14.29
CA THR A 35 42.70 17.11 -15.66
C THR A 35 42.26 15.64 -15.61
N LEU A 36 41.14 15.31 -16.27
CA LEU A 36 40.63 13.94 -16.42
C LEU A 36 40.86 13.53 -17.91
N ASP A 37 41.73 12.54 -18.16
CA ASP A 37 42.26 12.20 -19.48
C ASP A 37 42.93 13.48 -20.11
N HIS A 38 42.31 14.08 -21.10
CA HIS A 38 42.77 15.32 -21.75
C HIS A 38 41.76 16.49 -21.60
N TYR A 39 40.84 16.35 -20.65
CA TYR A 39 39.85 17.40 -20.33
C TYR A 39 40.27 18.15 -19.07
N HIS A 40 40.71 19.39 -19.21
CA HIS A 40 41.01 20.27 -18.07
C HIS A 40 39.72 20.84 -17.53
N ILE A 41 39.39 20.56 -16.24
CA ILE A 41 38.12 20.92 -15.61
C ILE A 41 38.23 22.35 -15.06
N VAL A 42 37.52 23.29 -15.68
CA VAL A 42 37.63 24.74 -15.35
C VAL A 42 36.53 25.23 -14.39
N GLY A 43 35.42 24.45 -14.23
CA GLY A 43 34.37 24.85 -13.32
C GLY A 43 33.24 23.84 -13.28
N ARG A 44 32.37 23.95 -12.25
CA ARG A 44 31.21 23.07 -12.09
C ARG A 44 29.96 23.71 -12.71
N LEU A 45 29.21 22.96 -13.53
CA LEU A 45 27.96 23.39 -14.17
C LEU A 45 26.74 22.95 -13.37
N GLY A 46 26.79 21.75 -12.76
CA GLY A 46 25.67 21.21 -11.98
C GLY A 46 25.96 19.87 -11.34
N GLU A 47 25.10 19.46 -10.42
CA GLU A 47 25.14 18.14 -9.78
C GLU A 47 23.77 17.50 -9.88
N GLY A 48 23.74 16.20 -10.17
CA GLY A 48 22.51 15.39 -10.18
C GLY A 48 22.74 14.05 -9.49
N GLY A 49 21.67 13.29 -9.32
CA GLY A 49 21.70 11.97 -8.65
C GLY A 49 22.62 10.91 -9.29
N MET A 50 23.24 11.20 -10.47
CA MET A 50 24.09 10.26 -11.20
C MET A 50 25.51 10.72 -11.37
N GLY A 51 25.82 11.95 -11.00
CA GLY A 51 27.15 12.52 -11.19
C GLY A 51 27.15 14.01 -11.18
N VAL A 52 28.35 14.55 -11.42
CA VAL A 52 28.60 15.98 -11.48
C VAL A 52 28.93 16.35 -12.91
N VAL A 53 28.36 17.44 -13.40
CA VAL A 53 28.66 18.00 -14.74
C VAL A 53 29.59 19.19 -14.57
N TYR A 54 30.69 19.15 -15.26
CA TYR A 54 31.72 20.19 -15.24
C TYR A 54 31.81 20.90 -16.61
N ARG A 55 32.22 22.13 -16.60
CA ARG A 55 32.79 22.81 -17.77
C ARG A 55 34.25 22.40 -17.86
N ALA A 56 34.68 21.86 -18.98
CA ALA A 56 36.06 21.44 -19.21
C ALA A 56 36.58 21.92 -20.56
N GLU A 57 37.89 22.08 -20.65
CA GLU A 57 38.61 22.39 -21.89
C GLU A 57 39.24 21.10 -22.45
N ASP A 58 38.82 20.69 -23.67
CA ASP A 58 39.44 19.64 -24.44
C ASP A 58 40.80 20.15 -24.97
N GLU A 59 41.88 19.79 -24.30
CA GLU A 59 43.24 20.28 -24.65
C GLU A 59 43.71 19.81 -26.01
N LYS A 60 43.22 18.64 -26.50
CA LYS A 60 43.57 18.08 -27.81
C LYS A 60 42.88 18.85 -28.95
N LEU A 61 41.57 19.14 -28.78
CA LEU A 61 40.76 19.77 -29.83
C LEU A 61 40.54 21.28 -29.59
N ARG A 62 41.08 21.84 -28.49
CA ARG A 62 41.00 23.27 -28.09
C ARG A 62 39.58 23.81 -28.13
N ARG A 63 38.65 23.10 -27.51
CA ARG A 63 37.25 23.50 -27.41
C ARG A 63 36.72 23.31 -25.98
N THR A 64 35.73 24.08 -25.61
CA THR A 64 35.05 23.88 -24.35
C THR A 64 33.95 22.83 -24.49
N VAL A 65 33.81 21.93 -23.49
CA VAL A 65 32.85 20.82 -23.46
C VAL A 65 32.14 20.80 -22.13
N ALA A 66 30.97 20.18 -22.06
CA ALA A 66 30.36 19.71 -20.83
C ALA A 66 30.88 18.29 -20.54
N LEU A 67 31.50 18.11 -19.36
CA LEU A 67 32.07 16.84 -18.91
C LEU A 67 31.24 16.29 -17.76
N LYS A 68 30.46 15.26 -17.99
CA LYS A 68 29.67 14.58 -16.96
C LYS A 68 30.47 13.42 -16.39
N VAL A 69 30.83 13.51 -15.11
CA VAL A 69 31.56 12.47 -14.38
C VAL A 69 30.58 11.72 -13.49
N LEU A 70 30.51 10.40 -13.67
CA LEU A 70 29.60 9.56 -12.90
C LEU A 70 30.21 9.22 -11.53
N VAL A 71 29.40 9.35 -10.48
CA VAL A 71 29.76 8.99 -9.09
C VAL A 71 29.42 7.51 -8.91
N ASP A 72 30.35 6.73 -8.35
CA ASP A 72 30.20 5.29 -8.10
C ASP A 72 29.98 4.40 -9.33
N ALA A 73 30.90 4.40 -10.24
CA ALA A 73 30.97 3.39 -11.29
C ALA A 73 31.35 2.02 -10.69
N THR A 74 30.42 1.12 -10.75
CA THR A 74 30.27 -0.19 -10.13
C THR A 74 31.52 -1.07 -9.94
N ARG A 75 31.41 -1.94 -8.90
CA ARG A 75 32.28 -3.06 -8.56
C ARG A 75 32.25 -4.24 -9.57
N SER A 76 31.39 -4.23 -10.63
CA SER A 76 31.29 -5.33 -11.61
C SER A 76 31.71 -4.88 -13.03
N GLU A 77 32.73 -5.50 -13.56
CA GLU A 77 33.26 -5.26 -14.92
C GLU A 77 32.20 -5.48 -16.01
N GLU A 78 31.37 -6.51 -15.90
CA GLU A 78 30.32 -6.80 -16.88
C GLU A 78 29.25 -5.69 -16.97
N LYS A 79 28.82 -5.15 -15.83
CA LYS A 79 27.86 -4.04 -15.78
C LYS A 79 28.45 -2.79 -16.42
N ARG A 80 29.70 -2.51 -16.13
CA ARG A 80 30.44 -1.38 -16.67
C ARG A 80 30.56 -1.46 -18.20
N GLN A 81 30.94 -2.61 -18.74
CA GLN A 81 31.03 -2.83 -20.20
C GLN A 81 29.67 -2.74 -20.89
N ARG A 82 28.61 -3.16 -20.22
CA ARG A 82 27.25 -3.02 -20.75
C ARG A 82 26.84 -1.56 -20.84
N PHE A 83 27.08 -0.77 -19.78
CA PHE A 83 26.82 0.68 -19.78
C PHE A 83 27.56 1.38 -20.91
N LEU A 84 28.88 1.15 -21.05
CA LEU A 84 29.68 1.76 -22.09
C LEU A 84 29.15 1.43 -23.49
N ARG A 85 28.63 0.21 -23.70
CA ARG A 85 28.00 -0.17 -24.97
C ARG A 85 26.69 0.58 -25.23
N GLU A 86 25.81 0.66 -24.24
CA GLU A 86 24.52 1.36 -24.32
C GLU A 86 24.74 2.87 -24.52
N ALA A 87 25.67 3.46 -23.77
CA ALA A 87 26.02 4.86 -23.86
C ALA A 87 26.62 5.21 -25.26
N ARG A 88 27.48 4.35 -25.79
CA ARG A 88 28.03 4.53 -27.17
C ARG A 88 26.94 4.44 -28.23
N SER A 89 25.92 3.62 -28.06
CA SER A 89 24.77 3.57 -28.96
C SER A 89 23.96 4.89 -28.90
N ALA A 90 23.76 5.46 -27.73
CA ALA A 90 23.10 6.77 -27.55
C ALA A 90 23.92 7.92 -28.19
N ALA A 91 25.24 7.86 -28.10
CA ALA A 91 26.17 8.82 -28.72
C ALA A 91 26.07 8.87 -30.26
N ALA A 92 25.49 7.87 -30.89
CA ALA A 92 25.34 7.83 -32.35
C ALA A 92 24.27 8.79 -32.91
N VAL A 93 23.48 9.45 -32.07
CA VAL A 93 22.43 10.39 -32.51
C VAL A 93 23.05 11.75 -32.84
N THR A 94 23.02 12.12 -34.11
CA THR A 94 23.46 13.45 -34.60
C THR A 94 22.26 14.18 -35.18
N HIS A 95 21.81 15.25 -34.52
CA HIS A 95 20.69 16.05 -34.96
C HIS A 95 20.80 17.47 -34.36
N PRO A 96 20.38 18.55 -35.05
CA PRO A 96 20.48 19.92 -34.53
C PRO A 96 19.78 20.13 -33.18
N ASN A 97 18.69 19.37 -32.90
CA ASN A 97 17.95 19.45 -31.63
C ASN A 97 18.40 18.40 -30.59
N VAL A 98 19.62 17.83 -30.74
CA VAL A 98 20.21 16.90 -29.77
C VAL A 98 21.63 17.35 -29.48
N ALA A 99 22.02 17.44 -28.23
CA ALA A 99 23.40 17.74 -27.84
C ALA A 99 24.32 16.61 -28.23
N MET A 100 25.39 16.92 -28.97
CA MET A 100 26.31 15.93 -29.49
C MET A 100 27.18 15.35 -28.38
N VAL A 101 27.22 14.03 -28.27
CA VAL A 101 28.19 13.34 -27.41
C VAL A 101 29.49 13.17 -28.19
N HIS A 102 30.59 13.64 -27.62
CA HIS A 102 31.91 13.63 -28.24
C HIS A 102 32.72 12.40 -27.88
N GLN A 103 32.70 12.00 -26.61
CA GLN A 103 33.45 10.86 -26.10
C GLN A 103 32.76 10.27 -24.89
N ILE A 104 32.86 8.95 -24.74
CA ILE A 104 32.48 8.22 -23.54
C ILE A 104 33.64 7.27 -23.26
N ASP A 105 34.26 7.48 -22.12
CA ASP A 105 35.41 6.67 -21.73
C ASP A 105 35.56 6.58 -20.20
N GLU A 106 36.60 5.92 -19.74
CA GLU A 106 36.97 5.74 -18.35
C GLU A 106 38.42 6.16 -18.13
N ASN A 107 38.66 6.90 -17.05
CA ASN A 107 39.98 7.26 -16.60
C ASN A 107 40.03 7.18 -15.05
N ASP A 108 41.04 6.51 -14.51
CA ASP A 108 41.24 6.29 -13.07
C ASP A 108 40.00 5.71 -12.35
N GLY A 109 39.32 4.77 -13.00
CA GLY A 109 38.12 4.13 -12.44
C GLY A 109 36.85 5.02 -12.45
N ARG A 110 36.92 6.22 -13.05
CA ARG A 110 35.82 7.15 -13.21
C ARG A 110 35.33 7.13 -14.66
N ILE A 111 34.06 6.82 -14.87
CA ILE A 111 33.41 6.93 -16.17
C ILE A 111 33.04 8.38 -16.40
N TYR A 112 33.35 8.90 -17.57
CA TYR A 112 32.98 10.24 -17.99
C TYR A 112 32.37 10.28 -19.38
N ILE A 113 31.55 11.32 -19.62
CA ILE A 113 30.90 11.61 -20.89
C ILE A 113 31.22 13.05 -21.24
N ALA A 114 31.99 13.24 -22.29
CA ALA A 114 32.25 14.56 -22.88
C ALA A 114 31.21 14.85 -23.95
N MET A 115 30.53 15.98 -23.85
CA MET A 115 29.47 16.36 -24.77
C MET A 115 29.50 17.86 -25.11
N GLU A 116 28.73 18.24 -26.11
CA GLU A 116 28.54 19.64 -26.50
C GLU A 116 28.11 20.49 -25.30
N LEU A 117 28.84 21.54 -25.02
CA LEU A 117 28.44 22.56 -24.08
C LEU A 117 27.38 23.46 -24.74
N VAL A 118 26.13 23.31 -24.34
CA VAL A 118 25.01 24.11 -24.84
C VAL A 118 24.90 25.38 -24.01
N GLU A 119 25.20 26.52 -24.60
CA GLU A 119 25.00 27.82 -23.95
C GLU A 119 23.51 28.21 -23.96
N GLY A 120 23.00 28.72 -22.84
CA GLY A 120 21.60 29.09 -22.67
C GLY A 120 21.02 28.71 -21.31
N GLU A 121 19.73 28.58 -21.23
CA GLU A 121 18.99 28.14 -20.03
C GLU A 121 18.24 26.84 -20.30
N ASN A 122 17.97 26.06 -19.26
CA ASN A 122 17.09 24.90 -19.43
C ASN A 122 15.60 25.34 -19.35
N LEU A 123 14.73 24.50 -19.93
CA LEU A 123 13.29 24.80 -20.00
C LEU A 123 12.67 24.91 -18.59
N ARG A 124 13.22 24.22 -17.56
CA ARG A 124 12.76 24.37 -16.17
C ARG A 124 12.94 25.79 -15.66
N GLU A 125 14.11 26.37 -15.86
CA GLU A 125 14.39 27.78 -15.48
C GLU A 125 13.48 28.76 -16.25
N ARG A 126 13.24 28.48 -17.52
CA ARG A 126 12.29 29.28 -18.32
C ARG A 126 10.86 29.22 -17.76
N LEU A 127 10.39 28.02 -17.37
CA LEU A 127 9.03 27.80 -16.85
C LEU A 127 8.81 28.40 -15.45
N LYS A 128 9.85 28.63 -14.66
CA LYS A 128 9.73 29.38 -13.40
C LYS A 128 9.21 30.81 -13.59
N ARG A 129 9.38 31.39 -14.79
CA ARG A 129 8.86 32.72 -15.15
C ARG A 129 7.42 32.71 -15.68
N GLY A 130 6.76 31.56 -15.70
CA GLY A 130 5.39 31.36 -16.15
C GLY A 130 5.28 30.58 -17.45
N SER A 131 4.04 30.33 -17.89
CA SER A 131 3.72 29.66 -19.15
C SER A 131 4.30 30.37 -20.36
N LEU A 132 4.42 29.64 -21.44
CA LEU A 132 4.82 30.17 -22.74
C LEU A 132 3.56 30.57 -23.54
N ASP A 133 3.70 31.55 -24.38
CA ASP A 133 2.65 31.80 -25.40
C ASP A 133 2.52 30.57 -26.33
N PRO A 134 1.33 30.29 -26.84
CA PRO A 134 1.06 29.09 -27.61
C PRO A 134 1.98 28.90 -28.83
N ALA A 135 2.37 30.00 -29.53
CA ALA A 135 3.21 29.91 -30.71
C ALA A 135 4.64 29.48 -30.35
N THR A 136 5.21 30.05 -29.29
CA THR A 136 6.52 29.68 -28.75
C THR A 136 6.52 28.24 -28.23
N ALA A 137 5.48 27.85 -27.48
CA ALA A 137 5.35 26.49 -26.93
C ALA A 137 5.29 25.44 -28.06
N LEU A 138 4.54 25.72 -29.14
CA LEU A 138 4.46 24.84 -30.31
C LEU A 138 5.78 24.75 -31.07
N ALA A 139 6.47 25.89 -31.30
CA ALA A 139 7.74 25.91 -31.99
C ALA A 139 8.83 25.14 -31.22
N MET A 140 8.88 25.25 -29.89
CA MET A 140 9.77 24.47 -29.04
C MET A 140 9.37 22.99 -29.00
N GLY A 141 8.06 22.70 -28.84
CA GLY A 141 7.54 21.34 -28.85
C GLY A 141 7.84 20.59 -30.15
N GLU A 142 7.75 21.27 -31.29
CA GLU A 142 8.13 20.70 -32.60
C GLU A 142 9.62 20.39 -32.65
N GLN A 143 10.51 21.23 -32.14
CA GLN A 143 11.94 20.98 -32.08
C GLN A 143 12.28 19.80 -31.16
N ILE A 144 11.63 19.70 -29.98
CA ILE A 144 11.76 18.55 -29.08
C ILE A 144 11.34 17.27 -29.80
N ALA A 145 10.16 17.29 -30.47
CA ALA A 145 9.65 16.13 -31.21
C ALA A 145 10.58 15.70 -32.36
N ARG A 146 11.22 16.64 -33.06
CA ARG A 146 12.24 16.34 -34.11
C ARG A 146 13.47 15.67 -33.54
N GLY A 147 13.97 16.14 -32.38
CA GLY A 147 15.09 15.53 -31.68
C GLY A 147 14.78 14.08 -31.25
N LEU A 148 13.59 13.86 -30.69
CA LEU A 148 13.12 12.51 -30.32
C LEU A 148 12.96 11.62 -31.58
N ALA A 149 12.37 12.14 -32.66
CA ALA A 149 12.19 11.37 -33.88
C ALA A 149 13.52 10.89 -34.49
N ALA A 150 14.55 11.73 -34.41
CA ALA A 150 15.90 11.36 -34.87
C ALA A 150 16.52 10.22 -34.04
N ALA A 151 16.27 10.19 -32.72
CA ALA A 151 16.70 9.11 -31.84
C ALA A 151 15.87 7.84 -32.08
N HIS A 152 14.56 7.96 -32.21
CA HIS A 152 13.63 6.85 -32.46
C HIS A 152 13.95 6.12 -33.77
N ALA A 153 14.34 6.87 -34.82
CA ALA A 153 14.79 6.29 -36.11
C ALA A 153 16.01 5.38 -35.97
N LYS A 154 16.78 5.53 -34.88
CA LYS A 154 17.94 4.68 -34.53
C LYS A 154 17.62 3.63 -33.45
N GLY A 155 16.35 3.47 -33.11
CA GLY A 155 15.89 2.54 -32.06
C GLY A 155 16.23 2.99 -30.64
N ILE A 156 16.53 4.28 -30.43
CA ILE A 156 16.92 4.84 -29.13
C ILE A 156 15.72 5.59 -28.54
N VAL A 157 15.31 5.17 -27.32
CA VAL A 157 14.25 5.82 -26.52
C VAL A 157 14.91 6.68 -25.46
N HIS A 158 14.41 7.93 -25.27
CA HIS A 158 15.00 8.90 -24.33
C HIS A 158 14.81 8.51 -22.87
N ARG A 159 13.61 8.06 -22.50
CA ARG A 159 13.22 7.51 -21.18
C ARG A 159 13.29 8.47 -20.00
N ASP A 160 13.82 9.68 -20.12
CA ASP A 160 13.92 10.70 -19.05
C ASP A 160 13.70 12.11 -19.64
N LEU A 161 12.72 12.27 -20.53
CA LEU A 161 12.39 13.58 -21.08
C LEU A 161 11.66 14.41 -20.03
N LYS A 162 12.27 15.53 -19.67
CA LYS A 162 11.75 16.51 -18.70
C LYS A 162 12.34 17.90 -18.98
N PRO A 163 11.77 18.99 -18.46
CA PRO A 163 12.24 20.35 -18.72
C PRO A 163 13.71 20.61 -18.39
N GLU A 164 14.25 19.90 -17.38
CA GLU A 164 15.66 20.01 -17.01
C GLU A 164 16.62 19.48 -18.10
N ASN A 165 16.14 18.54 -18.93
CA ASN A 165 16.90 17.92 -20.01
C ASN A 165 16.66 18.59 -21.39
N VAL A 166 16.02 19.78 -21.39
CA VAL A 166 15.73 20.57 -22.59
C VAL A 166 16.42 21.92 -22.45
N MET A 167 17.48 22.16 -23.22
CA MET A 167 18.21 23.42 -23.25
C MET A 167 17.65 24.34 -24.35
N ILE A 168 17.58 25.65 -24.04
CA ILE A 168 17.13 26.71 -24.93
C ILE A 168 18.35 27.61 -25.15
N THR A 169 18.82 27.68 -26.39
CA THR A 169 19.95 28.54 -26.75
C THR A 169 19.51 30.01 -26.81
N PRO A 170 20.44 30.97 -26.81
CA PRO A 170 20.12 32.39 -26.98
C PRO A 170 19.42 32.72 -28.33
N SER A 171 19.57 31.86 -29.36
CA SER A 171 18.84 31.99 -30.64
C SER A 171 17.41 31.42 -30.57
N GLY A 172 17.01 30.78 -29.48
CA GLY A 172 15.69 30.15 -29.34
C GLY A 172 15.63 28.71 -29.87
N ASP A 173 16.79 28.13 -30.24
CA ASP A 173 16.85 26.75 -30.66
C ASP A 173 16.84 25.80 -29.46
N VAL A 174 16.22 24.65 -29.61
CA VAL A 174 16.12 23.64 -28.55
C VAL A 174 17.14 22.52 -28.77
N LYS A 175 17.81 22.10 -27.70
CA LYS A 175 18.68 20.93 -27.67
C LYS A 175 18.32 19.97 -26.53
N LEU A 176 18.10 18.70 -26.84
CA LEU A 176 17.86 17.63 -25.90
C LEU A 176 19.17 17.11 -25.31
N LEU A 177 19.19 16.90 -23.99
CA LEU A 177 20.33 16.35 -23.25
C LEU A 177 20.00 14.93 -22.76
N ASP A 178 21.04 14.16 -22.44
CA ASP A 178 20.99 12.93 -21.60
C ASP A 178 20.08 11.79 -22.11
N PHE A 179 20.17 11.38 -23.38
CA PHE A 179 19.44 10.24 -23.93
C PHE A 179 19.78 8.92 -23.21
N GLY A 180 18.80 8.31 -22.51
CA GLY A 180 18.82 6.93 -22.02
C GLY A 180 19.92 6.54 -21.02
N LEU A 181 20.91 7.41 -20.78
CA LEU A 181 22.06 7.15 -19.92
C LEU A 181 21.68 6.96 -18.44
N ALA A 182 20.55 7.54 -18.05
CA ALA A 182 20.06 7.52 -16.69
C ALA A 182 19.72 6.12 -16.17
N LYS A 183 19.14 5.25 -17.00
CA LYS A 183 18.75 3.90 -16.59
C LYS A 183 19.94 2.95 -16.56
N SER A 184 20.86 3.09 -17.53
CA SER A 184 22.07 2.29 -17.59
C SER A 184 23.03 2.62 -16.45
N ALA A 185 23.15 3.89 -16.06
CA ALA A 185 23.95 4.33 -14.90
C ALA A 185 23.36 3.83 -13.57
N ARG A 186 22.03 3.76 -13.43
CA ARG A 186 21.36 3.19 -12.23
C ARG A 186 21.61 1.69 -12.07
N GLN A 187 21.69 0.96 -13.19
CA GLN A 187 22.08 -0.46 -13.15
C GLN A 187 23.54 -0.64 -12.71
N LEU A 188 24.37 0.41 -12.83
CA LEU A 188 25.75 0.41 -12.34
C LEU A 188 25.84 0.64 -10.82
N ALA A 189 25.04 1.48 -10.22
CA ALA A 189 25.14 1.89 -8.82
C ALA A 189 24.66 0.86 -7.78
N GLY A 190 24.68 -0.46 -8.15
CA GLY A 190 24.63 -1.53 -7.11
C GLY A 190 23.27 -1.89 -6.54
N SER A 191 22.14 -1.56 -7.18
CA SER A 191 20.92 -2.30 -6.93
C SER A 191 21.02 -3.64 -7.66
N SER A 192 21.18 -4.67 -6.84
CA SER A 192 21.48 -6.06 -7.20
C SER A 192 20.65 -6.61 -8.37
N ASP A 193 21.39 -7.28 -9.23
CA ASP A 193 21.06 -8.46 -10.01
C ASP A 193 19.71 -8.65 -10.69
N PHE A 194 19.85 -8.86 -12.00
CA PHE A 194 18.93 -9.55 -12.89
C PHE A 194 17.58 -8.91 -13.13
N LEU A 195 17.52 -8.20 -14.25
CA LEU A 195 16.31 -8.17 -15.03
C LEU A 195 16.52 -9.00 -16.30
N PRO A 196 15.82 -10.14 -16.44
CA PRO A 196 15.30 -10.49 -17.75
C PRO A 196 14.23 -9.45 -18.13
N PRO A 197 13.93 -9.19 -19.40
CA PRO A 197 13.02 -8.13 -19.82
C PRO A 197 11.56 -8.53 -19.59
N ARG A 198 11.07 -8.45 -18.36
CA ARG A 198 9.67 -8.48 -17.91
C ARG A 198 9.67 -8.32 -16.40
N ASP A 199 8.86 -7.37 -15.90
CA ASP A 199 8.54 -7.10 -14.50
C ASP A 199 9.50 -6.17 -13.76
N THR A 200 9.18 -4.88 -13.75
CA THR A 200 9.89 -3.85 -12.97
C THR A 200 8.95 -2.79 -12.44
N ALA A 201 8.02 -3.17 -11.59
CA ALA A 201 7.29 -2.19 -10.76
C ALA A 201 8.04 -1.86 -9.45
N ASP A 202 8.87 -2.77 -8.93
CA ASP A 202 9.48 -2.63 -7.60
C ASP A 202 10.88 -2.01 -7.55
N HIS A 203 11.51 -1.71 -8.69
CA HIS A 203 12.90 -1.21 -8.69
C HIS A 203 13.05 0.31 -8.77
N PHE A 204 11.97 1.08 -8.67
CA PHE A 204 12.08 2.50 -8.97
C PHE A 204 12.49 3.38 -7.80
N MET A 205 12.48 2.96 -6.53
CA MET A 205 12.44 3.98 -5.49
C MET A 205 13.23 3.80 -4.20
N THR A 206 14.09 2.81 -4.05
CA THR A 206 14.90 2.76 -2.84
C THR A 206 16.38 2.57 -3.15
N SER A 207 17.11 3.67 -3.23
CA SER A 207 18.51 3.66 -2.81
C SER A 207 18.52 3.56 -1.28
N GLU A 208 19.53 2.89 -0.70
CA GLU A 208 19.74 2.64 0.74
C GLU A 208 19.65 3.88 1.68
N LEU A 209 19.23 5.03 1.17
CA LEU A 209 19.12 6.31 1.89
C LEU A 209 17.72 6.96 1.83
N GLY A 210 16.67 6.26 1.37
CA GLY A 210 15.31 6.80 1.39
C GLY A 210 15.08 8.04 0.51
N ARG A 211 15.95 8.31 -0.48
CA ARG A 211 15.78 9.41 -1.44
C ARG A 211 15.25 8.88 -2.76
N VAL A 212 14.05 9.31 -3.11
CA VAL A 212 13.49 9.20 -4.46
C VAL A 212 14.46 9.89 -5.43
N LEU A 213 15.24 9.12 -6.20
CA LEU A 213 16.15 9.66 -7.20
C LEU A 213 15.42 9.83 -8.54
N GLY A 214 14.99 11.03 -8.86
CA GLY A 214 14.40 11.43 -10.14
C GLY A 214 13.15 12.29 -9.95
N THR A 215 12.67 12.87 -11.05
CA THR A 215 11.45 13.70 -11.13
C THR A 215 10.35 12.84 -11.73
N PRO A 216 9.55 12.08 -10.94
CA PRO A 216 8.60 11.11 -11.45
C PRO A 216 7.45 11.72 -12.24
N GLU A 217 7.23 13.02 -12.12
CA GLU A 217 6.13 13.77 -12.72
C GLU A 217 6.16 13.84 -14.25
N TYR A 218 7.23 13.34 -14.90
CA TYR A 218 7.37 13.26 -16.36
C TYR A 218 7.46 11.82 -16.89
N MET A 219 7.27 10.82 -16.03
CA MET A 219 7.23 9.42 -16.45
C MET A 219 5.97 9.14 -17.29
N SER A 220 6.06 8.18 -18.19
CA SER A 220 4.88 7.61 -18.84
C SER A 220 4.17 6.61 -17.92
N PRO A 221 2.88 6.29 -18.14
CA PRO A 221 2.16 5.26 -17.39
C PRO A 221 2.93 3.94 -17.33
N GLU A 222 3.44 3.47 -18.47
CA GLU A 222 4.23 2.23 -18.57
C GLU A 222 5.57 2.32 -17.83
N GLN A 223 6.17 3.51 -17.69
CA GLN A 223 7.34 3.70 -16.82
C GLN A 223 6.97 3.65 -15.35
N ALA A 224 5.82 4.23 -14.98
CA ALA A 224 5.34 4.24 -13.62
C ALA A 224 4.87 2.85 -13.17
N THR A 225 4.38 2.01 -14.10
CA THR A 225 3.91 0.63 -13.84
C THR A 225 4.96 -0.44 -14.13
N GLY A 226 6.12 -0.06 -14.69
CA GLY A 226 7.17 -1.03 -15.05
C GLY A 226 6.91 -1.87 -16.30
N GLU A 227 5.93 -1.48 -17.11
CA GLU A 227 5.62 -2.17 -18.36
C GLU A 227 6.72 -2.00 -19.43
N PRO A 228 6.73 -2.84 -20.48
CA PRO A 228 7.69 -2.70 -21.58
C PRO A 228 7.61 -1.34 -22.25
N LEU A 229 8.77 -0.69 -22.41
CA LEU A 229 8.88 0.66 -22.95
C LEU A 229 9.14 0.64 -24.44
N ASP A 230 8.42 1.48 -25.19
CA ASP A 230 8.70 1.78 -26.59
C ASP A 230 8.80 3.31 -26.82
N VAL A 231 8.91 3.74 -28.07
CA VAL A 231 9.02 5.15 -28.47
C VAL A 231 7.81 6.02 -28.04
N ARG A 232 6.66 5.39 -27.75
CA ARG A 232 5.44 6.08 -27.32
C ARG A 232 5.50 6.52 -25.85
N SER A 233 6.44 5.99 -25.06
CA SER A 233 6.76 6.49 -23.72
C SER A 233 7.30 7.92 -23.79
N ASP A 234 8.21 8.20 -24.73
CA ASP A 234 8.72 9.56 -24.97
C ASP A 234 7.63 10.49 -25.53
N VAL A 235 6.67 9.97 -26.31
CA VAL A 235 5.52 10.74 -26.79
C VAL A 235 4.66 11.21 -25.61
N PHE A 236 4.45 10.37 -24.59
CA PHE A 236 3.71 10.76 -23.39
C PHE A 236 4.47 11.84 -22.60
N SER A 237 5.76 11.65 -22.35
CA SER A 237 6.61 12.62 -21.66
C SER A 237 6.66 13.97 -22.42
N LEU A 238 6.70 13.94 -23.75
CA LEU A 238 6.55 15.15 -24.58
C LEU A 238 5.18 15.83 -24.37
N GLY A 239 4.10 15.04 -24.27
CA GLY A 239 2.76 15.56 -23.92
C GLY A 239 2.74 16.28 -22.57
N LEU A 240 3.42 15.76 -21.55
CA LEU A 240 3.56 16.40 -20.23
C LEU A 240 4.33 17.72 -20.30
N VAL A 241 5.44 17.75 -21.06
CA VAL A 241 6.23 18.98 -21.26
C VAL A 241 5.42 20.04 -22.03
N LEU A 242 4.72 19.66 -23.09
CA LEU A 242 3.83 20.55 -23.85
C LEU A 242 2.70 21.11 -22.99
N TYR A 243 2.07 20.26 -22.18
CA TYR A 243 1.02 20.68 -21.27
C TYR A 243 1.53 21.74 -20.28
N GLU A 244 2.68 21.50 -19.66
CA GLU A 244 3.26 22.45 -18.71
C GLU A 244 3.70 23.75 -19.37
N MET A 245 4.29 23.70 -20.56
CA MET A 245 4.64 24.91 -21.33
C MET A 245 3.43 25.81 -21.58
N LEU A 246 2.27 25.22 -21.90
CA LEU A 246 1.04 25.93 -22.24
C LEU A 246 0.24 26.36 -21.01
N ALA A 247 0.10 25.46 -20.02
CA ALA A 247 -0.71 25.68 -18.82
C ALA A 247 0.04 26.40 -17.69
N GLY A 248 1.38 26.46 -17.72
CA GLY A 248 2.20 26.97 -16.63
C GLY A 248 2.17 26.09 -15.38
N ALA A 249 1.56 24.90 -15.46
CA ALA A 249 1.42 23.96 -14.38
C ALA A 249 1.47 22.53 -14.91
N ARG A 250 1.96 21.60 -14.10
CA ARG A 250 2.03 20.17 -14.45
C ARG A 250 0.64 19.57 -14.66
N ALA A 251 0.50 18.65 -15.62
CA ALA A 251 -0.74 17.92 -15.86
C ALA A 251 -1.11 17.04 -14.66
N PHE A 252 -0.09 16.39 -14.09
CA PHE A 252 -0.22 15.55 -12.89
C PHE A 252 0.70 16.10 -11.80
N SER A 253 0.16 16.21 -10.60
CA SER A 253 0.90 16.65 -9.42
C SER A 253 0.42 15.83 -8.23
N GLY A 254 1.35 15.41 -7.38
CA GLY A 254 1.05 14.70 -6.14
C GLY A 254 1.79 15.33 -4.98
N THR A 255 1.27 15.15 -3.78
CA THR A 255 1.93 15.59 -2.53
C THR A 255 3.23 14.81 -2.27
N THR A 256 3.38 13.65 -2.91
CA THR A 256 4.59 12.82 -2.90
C THR A 256 4.95 12.38 -4.31
N PRO A 257 6.22 12.00 -4.57
CA PRO A 257 6.63 11.44 -5.85
C PRO A 257 5.79 10.23 -6.28
N VAL A 258 5.43 9.37 -5.34
CA VAL A 258 4.59 8.19 -5.59
C VAL A 258 3.17 8.59 -5.97
N ALA A 259 2.59 9.59 -5.31
CA ALA A 259 1.26 10.11 -5.66
C ALA A 259 1.24 10.68 -7.10
N ALA A 260 2.31 11.35 -7.53
CA ALA A 260 2.45 11.81 -8.90
C ALA A 260 2.51 10.64 -9.91
N MET A 261 3.23 9.56 -9.58
CA MET A 261 3.30 8.34 -10.41
C MET A 261 1.92 7.66 -10.53
N VAL A 262 1.18 7.55 -9.42
CA VAL A 262 -0.17 6.98 -9.42
C VAL A 262 -1.11 7.83 -10.28
N ALA A 263 -1.07 9.17 -10.14
CA ALA A 263 -1.86 10.07 -10.98
C ALA A 263 -1.51 9.92 -12.47
N ILE A 264 -0.22 9.79 -12.80
CA ILE A 264 0.23 9.52 -14.16
C ILE A 264 -0.29 8.19 -14.69
N ALA A 265 -0.30 7.15 -13.88
CA ALA A 265 -0.74 5.82 -14.30
C ALA A 265 -2.26 5.74 -14.47
N ARG A 266 -3.05 6.40 -13.61
CA ARG A 266 -4.50 6.16 -13.48
C ARG A 266 -5.38 7.35 -13.83
N ASP A 267 -5.01 8.58 -13.46
CA ASP A 267 -5.91 9.70 -13.57
C ASP A 267 -5.97 10.25 -15.00
N PRO A 268 -7.12 10.63 -15.53
CA PRO A 268 -7.20 11.34 -16.81
C PRO A 268 -6.47 12.67 -16.69
N ALA A 269 -5.73 13.05 -17.73
CA ALA A 269 -5.12 14.37 -17.79
C ALA A 269 -6.22 15.46 -17.75
N PRO A 270 -6.11 16.48 -16.90
CA PRO A 270 -7.06 17.60 -16.89
C PRO A 270 -7.10 18.26 -18.27
N ALA A 271 -8.30 18.67 -18.72
CA ALA A 271 -8.44 19.37 -19.98
C ALA A 271 -7.51 20.60 -20.01
N LEU A 272 -6.67 20.72 -21.04
CA LEU A 272 -5.67 21.79 -21.14
C LEU A 272 -6.31 23.16 -21.12
N ARG A 273 -7.42 23.35 -21.86
CA ARG A 273 -8.15 24.61 -21.93
C ARG A 273 -8.87 25.02 -20.65
N ALA A 274 -9.03 24.11 -19.71
CA ALA A 274 -9.50 24.47 -18.36
C ALA A 274 -8.47 25.32 -17.59
N ARG A 275 -7.18 25.20 -17.92
CA ARG A 275 -6.08 25.97 -17.31
C ARG A 275 -5.46 27.02 -18.25
N ALA A 276 -5.58 26.81 -19.56
CA ALA A 276 -5.10 27.71 -20.62
C ALA A 276 -6.22 27.95 -21.64
N PRO A 277 -7.23 28.81 -21.34
CA PRO A 277 -8.40 29.02 -22.19
C PRO A 277 -8.08 29.51 -23.59
N ASP A 278 -6.97 30.24 -23.75
CA ASP A 278 -6.52 30.84 -25.00
C ASP A 278 -5.89 29.85 -26.00
N VAL A 279 -5.69 28.60 -25.55
CA VAL A 279 -5.14 27.52 -26.39
C VAL A 279 -6.23 27.04 -27.37
N ASP A 280 -5.88 26.93 -28.65
CA ASP A 280 -6.79 26.41 -29.67
C ASP A 280 -7.17 24.95 -29.37
N SER A 281 -8.44 24.59 -29.59
CA SER A 281 -8.96 23.23 -29.33
C SER A 281 -8.22 22.16 -30.12
N ALA A 282 -7.65 22.50 -31.24
CA ALA A 282 -6.86 21.61 -32.07
C ALA A 282 -5.46 21.35 -31.50
N ILE A 283 -4.87 22.31 -30.78
CA ILE A 283 -3.62 22.15 -30.05
C ILE A 283 -3.88 21.27 -28.82
N GLU A 284 -4.96 21.56 -28.07
CA GLU A 284 -5.40 20.72 -26.95
C GLU A 284 -5.55 19.26 -27.39
N ALA A 285 -6.21 19.00 -28.53
CA ALA A 285 -6.39 17.63 -29.02
C ALA A 285 -5.05 16.90 -29.30
N VAL A 286 -4.01 17.60 -29.79
CA VAL A 286 -2.67 17.00 -29.95
C VAL A 286 -2.05 16.65 -28.59
N VAL A 287 -2.04 17.59 -27.64
CA VAL A 287 -1.48 17.40 -26.31
C VAL A 287 -2.20 16.26 -25.57
N MET A 288 -3.55 16.29 -25.56
CA MET A 288 -4.35 15.28 -24.89
C MET A 288 -4.20 13.88 -25.54
N ARG A 289 -3.98 13.81 -26.85
CA ARG A 289 -3.68 12.55 -27.52
C ARG A 289 -2.28 12.01 -27.10
N CYS A 290 -1.28 12.87 -26.95
CA CYS A 290 0.01 12.44 -26.39
C CYS A 290 -0.16 11.87 -24.97
N LEU A 291 -1.07 12.46 -24.16
CA LEU A 291 -1.34 12.07 -22.77
C LEU A 291 -2.36 10.92 -22.62
N ALA A 292 -2.75 10.23 -23.71
CA ALA A 292 -3.57 9.04 -23.62
C ALA A 292 -2.86 7.95 -22.80
N LYS A 293 -3.58 7.28 -21.89
CA LYS A 293 -2.98 6.30 -20.96
C LYS A 293 -2.44 5.07 -21.70
N ALA A 294 -3.25 4.47 -22.57
CA ALA A 294 -2.80 3.33 -23.36
C ALA A 294 -1.88 3.78 -24.51
N PRO A 295 -0.68 3.22 -24.68
CA PRO A 295 0.26 3.58 -25.75
C PRO A 295 -0.34 3.51 -27.15
N LYS A 296 -1.27 2.57 -27.39
CA LYS A 296 -1.97 2.41 -28.69
C LYS A 296 -2.84 3.60 -29.10
N ASP A 297 -3.30 4.41 -28.15
CA ASP A 297 -4.19 5.54 -28.38
C ASP A 297 -3.42 6.86 -28.59
N ARG A 298 -2.09 6.83 -28.40
CA ARG A 298 -1.16 7.94 -28.63
C ARG A 298 -0.80 8.07 -30.11
N PHE A 299 0.06 8.99 -30.44
CA PHE A 299 0.78 8.98 -31.73
C PHE A 299 1.76 7.80 -31.74
N ALA A 300 1.87 7.13 -32.88
CA ALA A 300 2.75 5.95 -33.01
C ALA A 300 4.24 6.29 -32.91
N SER A 301 4.62 7.54 -33.21
CA SER A 301 6.00 8.03 -33.16
C SER A 301 6.07 9.55 -32.93
N ALA A 302 7.24 10.03 -32.49
CA ALA A 302 7.50 11.47 -32.41
C ALA A 302 7.40 12.17 -33.77
N SER A 303 7.66 11.47 -34.89
CA SER A 303 7.49 12.01 -36.26
C SER A 303 6.03 12.37 -36.57
N GLU A 304 5.06 11.58 -36.08
CA GLU A 304 3.65 11.90 -36.22
C GLU A 304 3.27 13.14 -35.39
N VAL A 305 3.88 13.31 -34.21
CA VAL A 305 3.69 14.52 -33.39
C VAL A 305 4.24 15.74 -34.11
N VAL A 306 5.44 15.66 -34.74
CA VAL A 306 5.98 16.74 -35.60
C VAL A 306 4.96 17.12 -36.65
N THR A 307 4.42 16.15 -37.39
CA THR A 307 3.43 16.41 -38.45
C THR A 307 2.17 17.10 -37.89
N ALA A 308 1.71 16.64 -36.72
CA ALA A 308 0.50 17.21 -36.08
C ALA A 308 0.71 18.64 -35.57
N LEU A 309 1.90 18.97 -35.06
CA LEU A 309 2.26 20.32 -34.60
C LEU A 309 2.52 21.27 -35.78
N SER A 310 3.28 20.84 -36.80
CA SER A 310 3.59 21.65 -38.02
C SER A 310 2.35 22.02 -38.80
N ALA A 311 1.35 21.13 -38.91
CA ALA A 311 0.08 21.41 -39.59
C ALA A 311 -0.72 22.54 -38.96
N ARG A 312 -0.38 23.03 -37.77
CA ARG A 312 -1.09 24.01 -36.96
C ARG A 312 -0.27 25.26 -36.63
N GLY A 313 1.05 25.22 -36.85
CA GLY A 313 1.96 26.37 -36.70
C GLY A 313 1.97 27.34 -37.87
N GLY A 314 1.07 27.21 -38.84
CA GLY A 314 1.00 27.99 -40.05
C GLY A 314 0.51 29.41 -39.81
N THR A 315 1.31 30.30 -39.24
CA THR A 315 1.25 31.75 -39.34
C THR A 315 2.61 32.29 -39.79
N LYS A 316 2.69 32.58 -41.09
CA LYS A 316 3.54 33.57 -41.77
C LYS A 316 4.86 33.95 -41.12
N THR A 317 5.94 33.38 -41.63
CA THR A 317 7.25 34.02 -41.65
C THR A 317 7.22 35.10 -42.72
N PRO A 318 7.67 36.36 -42.46
CA PRO A 318 7.82 37.35 -43.48
C PRO A 318 9.13 37.15 -44.25
N THR A 319 9.09 36.57 -45.43
CA THR A 319 10.18 36.64 -46.39
C THR A 319 10.03 37.88 -47.26
N LEU A 320 11.03 38.73 -47.20
CA LEU A 320 11.15 39.92 -48.04
C LEU A 320 11.29 39.55 -49.51
N SER A 321 10.41 40.21 -50.30
CA SER A 321 10.54 40.71 -51.63
C SER A 321 11.09 39.87 -52.83
N ARG A 322 10.27 39.56 -53.76
CA ARG A 322 10.49 40.09 -55.14
C ARG A 322 9.24 40.20 -55.97
N THR A 323 9.15 41.38 -56.57
CA THR A 323 8.15 42.01 -57.40
C THR A 323 7.77 41.22 -58.67
N GLU A 324 6.53 41.41 -59.12
CA GLU A 324 5.97 41.62 -60.44
C GLU A 324 4.87 40.64 -60.92
N VAL A 325 3.82 41.23 -61.19
CA VAL A 325 2.91 41.66 -62.26
C VAL A 325 1.59 40.90 -62.31
N GLN A 326 0.53 41.68 -62.16
CA GLN A 326 -0.88 41.41 -62.48
C GLN A 326 -1.08 41.29 -64.03
N PRO A 327 -2.22 40.78 -64.55
CA PRO A 327 -3.50 41.53 -64.49
C PRO A 327 -4.83 40.70 -64.39
N ILE A 328 -5.76 41.24 -63.64
CA ILE A 328 -7.14 41.73 -63.92
C ILE A 328 -7.99 40.87 -64.92
N THR A 329 -9.16 40.40 -64.49
CA THR A 329 -10.51 40.84 -64.93
C THR A 329 -11.64 40.06 -64.19
N ARG A 330 -12.45 40.79 -63.51
CA ARG A 330 -13.91 41.15 -63.63
C ARG A 330 -14.94 39.98 -63.67
N SER A 331 -15.73 40.04 -62.66
CA SER A 331 -17.21 40.40 -62.66
C SER A 331 -18.18 39.24 -62.66
N GLY A 332 -19.01 39.13 -61.69
CA GLY A 332 -20.45 39.32 -61.79
C GLY A 332 -21.39 38.39 -61.03
N THR A 333 -22.10 39.03 -60.10
CA THR A 333 -23.54 38.92 -59.76
C THR A 333 -24.12 37.63 -59.14
N VAL A 334 -24.39 37.61 -57.88
CA VAL A 334 -25.67 37.80 -57.12
C VAL A 334 -26.91 36.99 -57.52
N ARG A 335 -27.40 36.15 -56.57
CA ARG A 335 -28.78 35.79 -56.18
C ARG A 335 -29.26 34.33 -56.42
N PRO A 336 -30.33 33.92 -55.69
CA PRO A 336 -30.29 33.35 -54.35
C PRO A 336 -31.03 31.97 -54.25
N ASP A 337 -30.69 31.27 -53.14
CA ASP A 337 -31.60 30.45 -52.31
C ASP A 337 -32.65 29.53 -52.96
N ARG A 338 -32.43 28.22 -52.78
CA ARG A 338 -33.51 27.15 -52.72
C ARG A 338 -32.88 25.80 -52.43
N SER A 339 -32.52 25.54 -51.13
CA SER A 339 -32.15 24.14 -50.76
C SER A 339 -32.41 23.77 -49.29
N ARG A 340 -33.35 24.44 -48.60
CA ARG A 340 -33.69 24.04 -47.23
C ARG A 340 -34.85 23.00 -47.10
N ARG A 341 -35.37 22.47 -48.21
CA ARG A 341 -36.46 21.43 -48.15
C ARG A 341 -35.98 20.00 -48.52
N ALA A 342 -34.82 19.83 -49.09
CA ALA A 342 -34.34 18.48 -49.50
C ALA A 342 -33.63 17.70 -48.37
N VAL A 343 -33.08 18.38 -47.37
CA VAL A 343 -32.30 17.71 -46.29
C VAL A 343 -33.22 17.08 -45.23
N ARG A 344 -34.44 17.64 -45.02
CA ARG A 344 -35.36 17.10 -44.00
C ARG A 344 -36.07 15.81 -44.40
N ASN A 345 -36.25 15.55 -45.69
CA ASN A 345 -36.85 14.30 -46.18
C ASN A 345 -35.85 13.17 -46.36
N GLY A 346 -34.55 13.46 -46.53
CA GLY A 346 -33.49 12.46 -46.60
C GLY A 346 -33.17 11.81 -45.26
N VAL A 347 -33.24 12.57 -44.17
CA VAL A 347 -32.95 12.04 -42.82
C VAL A 347 -34.07 11.12 -42.32
N VAL A 348 -35.36 11.43 -42.66
CA VAL A 348 -36.50 10.57 -42.27
C VAL A 348 -36.48 9.27 -43.07
N ALA A 349 -36.09 9.25 -44.35
CA ALA A 349 -35.94 8.06 -45.15
C ALA A 349 -34.76 7.17 -44.68
N LEU A 350 -33.67 7.75 -44.21
CA LEU A 350 -32.53 7.00 -43.69
C LEU A 350 -32.82 6.33 -42.33
N VAL A 351 -33.55 7.02 -41.44
CA VAL A 351 -33.95 6.45 -40.14
C VAL A 351 -34.98 5.33 -40.31
N LEU A 352 -35.89 5.40 -41.26
CA LEU A 352 -36.85 4.33 -41.56
C LEU A 352 -36.18 3.13 -42.24
N ALA A 353 -35.18 3.36 -43.10
CA ALA A 353 -34.42 2.29 -43.75
C ALA A 353 -33.53 1.53 -42.78
N THR A 354 -32.89 2.21 -41.83
CA THR A 354 -32.09 1.55 -40.75
C THR A 354 -32.96 0.79 -39.77
N GLY A 355 -34.19 1.28 -39.46
CA GLY A 355 -35.15 0.56 -38.60
C GLY A 355 -35.66 -0.72 -39.23
N VAL A 356 -35.94 -0.73 -40.54
CA VAL A 356 -36.39 -1.96 -41.26
C VAL A 356 -35.25 -2.97 -41.41
N LEU A 357 -34.02 -2.51 -41.63
CA LEU A 357 -32.84 -3.38 -41.71
C LEU A 357 -32.50 -4.00 -40.35
N ALA A 358 -32.66 -3.25 -39.25
CA ALA A 358 -32.49 -3.77 -37.90
C ALA A 358 -33.54 -4.83 -37.52
N ALA A 359 -34.80 -4.60 -37.89
CA ALA A 359 -35.91 -5.56 -37.68
C ALA A 359 -35.75 -6.83 -38.53
N ALA A 360 -35.30 -6.70 -39.79
CA ALA A 360 -34.99 -7.82 -40.67
C ALA A 360 -33.76 -8.62 -40.16
N TRP A 361 -32.77 -7.94 -39.57
CA TRP A 361 -31.59 -8.59 -39.01
C TRP A 361 -31.92 -9.37 -37.72
N ILE A 362 -32.80 -8.82 -36.86
CA ILE A 362 -33.29 -9.50 -35.64
C ILE A 362 -34.21 -10.69 -36.01
N GLY A 363 -34.98 -10.60 -37.09
CA GLY A 363 -35.84 -11.70 -37.59
C GLY A 363 -35.01 -12.85 -38.19
N MET A 364 -33.91 -12.55 -38.88
CA MET A 364 -33.00 -13.54 -39.45
C MET A 364 -32.10 -14.21 -38.45
N ALA A 365 -31.81 -13.53 -37.31
CA ALA A 365 -30.99 -14.09 -36.23
C ALA A 365 -31.74 -15.16 -35.40
N ARG A 366 -33.08 -15.27 -35.54
CA ARG A 366 -33.88 -16.29 -34.82
C ARG A 366 -34.10 -17.58 -35.57
N GLY A 367 -33.58 -17.71 -36.80
CA GLY A 367 -33.92 -18.85 -37.68
C GLY A 367 -32.74 -19.74 -38.11
N ARG A 368 -31.53 -19.60 -37.56
CA ARG A 368 -30.40 -20.48 -37.90
C ARG A 368 -29.77 -21.06 -36.66
N GLY A 369 -29.82 -22.37 -36.52
CA GLY A 369 -29.04 -23.17 -35.59
C GLY A 369 -27.51 -23.00 -35.88
N PRO A 370 -26.62 -23.34 -34.94
CA PRO A 370 -25.24 -22.95 -34.99
C PRO A 370 -24.47 -23.61 -36.13
N ALA A 371 -24.01 -22.81 -37.09
CA ALA A 371 -22.97 -23.21 -38.03
C ALA A 371 -21.63 -22.76 -37.50
N ALA A 372 -20.64 -23.67 -37.49
CA ALA A 372 -19.29 -23.52 -37.04
C ALA A 372 -18.60 -22.27 -37.61
N GLY A 373 -18.15 -21.36 -36.73
CA GLY A 373 -17.25 -20.27 -37.02
C GLY A 373 -15.81 -20.63 -36.63
N PRO A 374 -14.80 -19.85 -37.05
CA PRO A 374 -13.39 -20.23 -37.00
C PRO A 374 -12.88 -20.39 -35.58
N GLU A 375 -11.90 -21.28 -35.42
CA GLU A 375 -11.25 -21.73 -34.24
C GLU A 375 -10.77 -20.54 -33.38
N ASP A 376 -11.57 -20.16 -32.37
CA ASP A 376 -11.09 -19.56 -31.14
C ASP A 376 -10.31 -20.64 -30.40
N VAL A 377 -9.09 -20.31 -30.01
CA VAL A 377 -8.29 -21.14 -29.13
C VAL A 377 -9.09 -21.32 -27.84
N ALA A 378 -9.85 -22.38 -27.76
CA ALA A 378 -10.64 -22.77 -26.61
C ALA A 378 -9.66 -22.98 -25.45
N HIS A 379 -9.71 -22.11 -24.48
CA HIS A 379 -9.37 -22.50 -23.11
C HIS A 379 -10.23 -23.73 -22.80
N PRO A 380 -9.66 -24.87 -22.39
CA PRO A 380 -10.47 -26.02 -22.04
C PRO A 380 -11.41 -25.60 -20.91
N ALA A 381 -12.72 -25.57 -21.19
CA ALA A 381 -13.73 -25.47 -20.16
C ALA A 381 -13.45 -26.61 -19.17
N LEU A 382 -13.00 -26.25 -17.95
CA LEU A 382 -12.92 -27.18 -16.86
C LEU A 382 -14.34 -27.65 -16.61
N ALA A 383 -14.58 -28.96 -16.87
CA ALA A 383 -15.86 -29.61 -16.69
C ALA A 383 -16.42 -29.29 -15.30
N SER A 384 -17.75 -29.25 -15.19
CA SER A 384 -18.55 -29.01 -13.98
C SER A 384 -18.39 -30.11 -12.89
N SER A 385 -17.21 -30.65 -12.70
CA SER A 385 -16.86 -31.60 -11.63
C SER A 385 -16.21 -30.85 -10.48
N VAL A 386 -16.69 -31.08 -9.27
CA VAL A 386 -16.09 -30.63 -8.03
C VAL A 386 -14.62 -31.10 -8.00
N VAL A 387 -13.68 -30.17 -7.86
CA VAL A 387 -12.26 -30.45 -7.64
C VAL A 387 -11.99 -30.28 -6.16
N LEU A 388 -11.83 -31.42 -5.46
CA LEU A 388 -11.50 -31.38 -4.03
C LEU A 388 -10.14 -30.73 -3.80
N PHE A 389 -9.99 -30.10 -2.66
CA PHE A 389 -8.76 -29.39 -2.31
C PHE A 389 -7.50 -30.29 -2.37
N THR A 390 -7.66 -31.58 -2.00
CA THR A 390 -6.58 -32.58 -1.99
C THR A 390 -6.37 -33.27 -3.35
N ASP A 391 -7.28 -33.13 -4.30
CA ASP A 391 -7.23 -33.80 -5.59
C ASP A 391 -6.53 -32.98 -6.67
N VAL A 392 -5.97 -31.82 -6.28
CA VAL A 392 -5.14 -31.01 -7.17
C VAL A 392 -3.90 -31.81 -7.59
N PRO A 393 -3.56 -31.89 -8.89
CA PRO A 393 -2.40 -32.63 -9.36
C PRO A 393 -1.11 -32.23 -8.62
N ALA A 394 -0.32 -33.21 -8.19
CA ALA A 394 0.95 -32.95 -7.54
C ALA A 394 1.88 -32.14 -8.45
N PRO A 395 2.60 -31.14 -7.94
CA PRO A 395 3.56 -30.40 -8.71
C PRO A 395 4.75 -31.30 -9.13
N SER A 396 5.49 -30.91 -10.17
CA SER A 396 6.69 -31.60 -10.58
C SER A 396 7.86 -31.27 -9.64
N SER A 397 8.52 -32.32 -9.13
CA SER A 397 9.75 -32.20 -8.36
C SER A 397 10.61 -33.44 -8.57
N THR A 398 11.94 -33.27 -8.53
CA THR A 398 12.90 -34.40 -8.55
C THR A 398 13.10 -35.01 -7.15
N SER A 399 12.56 -34.39 -6.09
CA SER A 399 12.64 -34.85 -4.70
C SER A 399 11.32 -35.52 -4.28
N PRO A 400 11.23 -36.84 -4.16
CA PRO A 400 10.04 -37.51 -3.66
C PRO A 400 9.64 -37.06 -2.24
N GLN A 401 10.66 -36.77 -1.39
CA GLN A 401 10.43 -36.25 -0.03
C GLN A 401 9.82 -34.87 -0.02
N ALA A 402 10.16 -33.99 -1.00
CA ALA A 402 9.52 -32.69 -1.15
C ALA A 402 8.05 -32.83 -1.56
N LEU A 403 7.74 -33.76 -2.46
CA LEU A 403 6.36 -34.05 -2.86
C LEU A 403 5.52 -34.65 -1.71
N GLU A 404 6.12 -35.51 -0.90
CA GLU A 404 5.47 -36.05 0.30
C GLU A 404 5.16 -34.93 1.29
N ALA A 405 6.13 -34.06 1.59
CA ALA A 405 5.94 -32.90 2.46
C ALA A 405 4.88 -31.93 1.90
N TYR A 406 4.85 -31.69 0.59
CA TYR A 406 3.80 -30.89 -0.07
C TYR A 406 2.41 -31.51 0.12
N ALA A 407 2.28 -32.82 -0.10
CA ALA A 407 1.02 -33.54 0.09
C ALA A 407 0.55 -33.53 1.55
N ASP A 408 1.48 -33.62 2.52
CA ASP A 408 1.18 -33.44 3.94
C ASP A 408 0.64 -32.05 4.23
N GLY A 409 1.24 -31.02 3.63
CA GLY A 409 0.76 -29.63 3.73
C GLY A 409 -0.66 -29.45 3.18
N MET A 410 -0.96 -30.03 2.02
CA MET A 410 -2.31 -30.00 1.42
C MET A 410 -3.35 -30.67 2.34
N ARG A 411 -3.02 -31.84 2.93
CA ARG A 411 -3.89 -32.52 3.89
C ARG A 411 -4.11 -31.71 5.17
N ALA A 412 -3.03 -31.17 5.73
CA ALA A 412 -3.09 -30.37 6.94
C ALA A 412 -3.92 -29.11 6.74
N GLN A 413 -3.76 -28.43 5.58
CA GLN A 413 -4.55 -27.25 5.24
C GLN A 413 -6.03 -27.58 5.01
N HIS A 414 -6.33 -28.70 4.32
CA HIS A 414 -7.68 -29.19 4.16
C HIS A 414 -8.36 -29.44 5.52
N ASP A 415 -7.67 -30.14 6.40
CA ASP A 415 -8.19 -30.50 7.73
C ASP A 415 -8.29 -29.28 8.67
N GLY A 416 -7.81 -28.11 8.29
CA GLY A 416 -7.80 -26.91 9.13
C GLY A 416 -6.84 -27.03 10.30
N VAL A 417 -5.65 -27.57 10.04
CA VAL A 417 -4.56 -27.61 11.03
C VAL A 417 -3.79 -26.28 10.98
N ASN A 418 -3.77 -25.55 12.08
CA ASN A 418 -3.26 -24.17 12.17
C ASN A 418 -1.76 -24.03 11.79
N LEU A 419 -0.93 -25.04 11.95
CA LEU A 419 0.48 -25.06 11.56
C LEU A 419 0.74 -25.72 10.20
N SER A 420 -0.22 -25.68 9.29
CA SER A 420 -0.04 -26.23 7.93
C SER A 420 1.02 -25.53 7.08
N TYR A 421 1.69 -24.47 7.60
CA TYR A 421 2.87 -23.83 6.99
C TYR A 421 4.11 -24.77 6.98
N ALA A 422 4.39 -25.42 8.09
CA ALA A 422 5.62 -26.19 8.28
C ALA A 422 5.87 -27.30 7.23
N PRO A 423 4.87 -28.08 6.80
CA PRO A 423 5.05 -29.05 5.71
C PRO A 423 5.44 -28.39 4.38
N PHE A 424 4.83 -27.22 4.02
CA PHE A 424 5.21 -26.52 2.80
C PHE A 424 6.60 -25.87 2.89
N GLU A 425 6.98 -25.34 4.06
CA GLU A 425 8.34 -24.84 4.32
C GLU A 425 9.37 -25.98 4.20
N ARG A 426 9.05 -27.16 4.74
CA ARG A 426 9.90 -28.34 4.60
C ARG A 426 9.98 -28.78 3.14
N ALA A 427 8.90 -28.73 2.38
CA ALA A 427 8.93 -29.03 0.95
C ALA A 427 9.88 -28.09 0.20
N LEU A 428 9.89 -26.78 0.52
CA LEU A 428 10.82 -25.79 -0.04
C LEU A 428 12.27 -25.95 0.43
N GLN A 429 12.51 -26.48 1.64
CA GLN A 429 13.85 -26.82 2.10
C GLN A 429 14.41 -28.01 1.33
N LEU A 430 13.57 -29.00 1.01
CA LEU A 430 13.95 -30.22 0.29
C LEU A 430 14.06 -29.99 -1.23
N ASP A 431 13.24 -29.09 -1.77
CA ASP A 431 13.29 -28.64 -3.15
C ASP A 431 12.99 -27.13 -3.23
N PRO A 432 14.03 -26.28 -3.21
CA PRO A 432 13.86 -24.85 -3.32
C PRO A 432 13.21 -24.37 -4.63
N THR A 433 13.10 -25.24 -5.64
CA THR A 433 12.49 -24.91 -6.95
C THR A 433 10.98 -25.17 -6.98
N LEU A 434 10.39 -25.72 -5.94
CA LEU A 434 9.00 -26.11 -5.86
C LEU A 434 8.06 -24.88 -5.70
N GLY A 435 7.83 -24.14 -6.78
CA GLY A 435 7.02 -22.91 -6.80
C GLY A 435 5.60 -23.10 -6.27
N ALA A 436 5.00 -24.28 -6.45
CA ALA A 436 3.67 -24.58 -5.91
C ALA A 436 3.63 -24.54 -4.38
N ALA A 437 4.67 -24.97 -3.67
CA ALA A 437 4.73 -24.87 -2.21
C ALA A 437 4.82 -23.40 -1.75
N ALA A 438 5.60 -22.58 -2.45
CA ALA A 438 5.67 -21.14 -2.19
C ALA A 438 4.31 -20.45 -2.42
N LEU A 439 3.56 -20.87 -3.45
CA LEU A 439 2.22 -20.35 -3.72
C LEU A 439 1.22 -20.73 -2.61
N ARG A 440 1.23 -21.97 -2.13
CA ARG A 440 0.35 -22.38 -0.98
C ARG A 440 0.65 -21.53 0.26
N LEU A 441 1.93 -21.31 0.56
CA LEU A 441 2.31 -20.39 1.66
C LEU A 441 1.82 -18.97 1.41
N THR A 442 1.92 -18.46 0.19
CA THR A 442 1.39 -17.14 -0.17
C THR A 442 -0.12 -17.06 0.09
N GLU A 443 -0.90 -18.03 -0.38
CA GLU A 443 -2.36 -18.10 -0.17
C GLU A 443 -2.73 -18.12 1.32
N MET A 444 -1.98 -18.88 2.11
CA MET A 444 -2.18 -18.95 3.56
C MET A 444 -1.88 -17.61 4.23
N TYR A 445 -0.76 -16.96 3.88
CA TYR A 445 -0.40 -15.66 4.42
C TYR A 445 -1.35 -14.54 3.96
N VAL A 446 -1.85 -14.60 2.71
CA VAL A 446 -2.92 -13.68 2.24
C VAL A 446 -4.18 -13.88 3.07
N GLY A 447 -4.63 -15.12 3.28
CA GLY A 447 -5.79 -15.42 4.11
C GLY A 447 -5.63 -15.03 5.57
N ALA A 448 -4.39 -15.05 6.09
CA ALA A 448 -4.04 -14.60 7.45
C ALA A 448 -3.70 -13.10 7.51
N ARG A 449 -3.77 -12.36 6.40
CA ARG A 449 -3.46 -10.92 6.26
C ARG A 449 -2.01 -10.57 6.64
N GLN A 450 -1.08 -11.52 6.56
CA GLN A 450 0.35 -11.37 6.82
C GLN A 450 1.08 -10.99 5.52
N LEU A 451 0.91 -9.75 5.08
CA LEU A 451 1.32 -9.31 3.74
C LEU A 451 2.84 -9.33 3.50
N GLY A 452 3.65 -9.06 4.50
CA GLY A 452 5.11 -9.15 4.36
C GLY A 452 5.56 -10.59 4.09
N ALA A 453 5.07 -11.56 4.88
CA ALA A 453 5.34 -12.97 4.67
C ALA A 453 4.76 -13.47 3.32
N ALA A 454 3.55 -13.02 2.96
CA ALA A 454 2.95 -13.30 1.66
C ALA A 454 3.84 -12.80 0.52
N ARG A 455 4.34 -11.56 0.61
CA ARG A 455 5.22 -10.93 -0.38
C ARG A 455 6.54 -11.69 -0.54
N ASP A 456 7.14 -12.11 0.57
CA ASP A 456 8.39 -12.89 0.54
C ASP A 456 8.23 -14.26 -0.12
N GLN A 457 7.10 -14.93 0.11
CA GLN A 457 6.82 -16.19 -0.57
C GLN A 457 6.43 -15.97 -2.04
N TYR A 458 5.65 -14.93 -2.32
CA TYR A 458 5.23 -14.61 -3.69
C TYR A 458 6.42 -14.28 -4.61
N ARG A 459 7.47 -13.61 -4.10
CA ARG A 459 8.72 -13.43 -4.84
C ARG A 459 9.32 -14.76 -5.31
N LYS A 460 9.30 -15.80 -4.47
CA LYS A 460 9.74 -17.15 -4.85
C LYS A 460 8.82 -17.79 -5.89
N VAL A 461 7.51 -17.45 -5.88
CA VAL A 461 6.56 -17.87 -6.91
C VAL A 461 6.93 -17.25 -8.25
N LEU A 462 7.23 -15.94 -8.29
CA LEU A 462 7.61 -15.23 -9.51
C LEU A 462 8.84 -15.85 -10.19
N ASP A 463 9.86 -16.21 -9.39
CA ASP A 463 11.07 -16.85 -9.90
C ASP A 463 10.81 -18.23 -10.54
N ARG A 464 9.63 -18.81 -10.33
CA ARG A 464 9.29 -20.20 -10.69
C ARG A 464 7.97 -20.37 -11.43
N MET A 465 7.47 -19.29 -12.02
CA MET A 465 6.16 -19.25 -12.70
C MET A 465 6.03 -20.31 -13.81
N ASP A 466 7.13 -20.60 -14.54
CA ASP A 466 7.12 -21.58 -15.63
C ASP A 466 6.90 -23.02 -15.13
N GLY A 467 7.26 -23.32 -13.88
CA GLY A 467 7.06 -24.63 -13.24
C GLY A 467 5.66 -24.83 -12.64
N LEU A 468 4.83 -23.77 -12.59
CA LEU A 468 3.48 -23.85 -12.05
C LEU A 468 2.49 -24.44 -13.06
N SER A 469 1.46 -25.11 -12.53
CA SER A 469 0.31 -25.52 -13.32
C SER A 469 -0.44 -24.29 -13.87
N PRO A 470 -1.23 -24.43 -14.97
CA PRO A 470 -2.07 -23.33 -15.45
C PRO A 470 -3.02 -22.78 -14.38
N ARG A 471 -3.56 -23.66 -13.52
CA ARG A 471 -4.39 -23.30 -12.37
C ARG A 471 -3.62 -22.44 -11.36
N ASP A 472 -2.44 -22.88 -10.98
CA ASP A 472 -1.64 -22.18 -9.97
C ASP A 472 -1.13 -20.83 -10.49
N ARG A 473 -0.80 -20.72 -11.77
CA ARG A 473 -0.48 -19.44 -12.42
C ARG A 473 -1.67 -18.46 -12.37
N ALA A 474 -2.88 -18.96 -12.59
CA ALA A 474 -4.09 -18.14 -12.53
C ALA A 474 -4.37 -17.64 -11.09
N ILE A 475 -4.17 -18.50 -10.08
CA ILE A 475 -4.26 -18.11 -8.66
C ILE A 475 -3.20 -17.07 -8.32
N ALA A 476 -1.93 -17.30 -8.69
CA ALA A 476 -0.86 -16.34 -8.47
C ALA A 476 -1.20 -14.97 -9.07
N ALA A 477 -1.65 -14.93 -10.33
CA ALA A 477 -2.05 -13.67 -10.98
C ALA A 477 -3.25 -13.00 -10.30
N ALA A 478 -4.16 -13.77 -9.69
CA ALA A 478 -5.33 -13.22 -9.01
C ALA A 478 -4.96 -12.55 -7.68
N VAL A 479 -4.04 -13.11 -6.90
CA VAL A 479 -3.63 -12.54 -5.61
C VAL A 479 -2.54 -11.47 -5.71
N GLU A 480 -1.88 -11.33 -6.86
CA GLU A 480 -0.81 -10.38 -7.11
C GLU A 480 -1.10 -8.96 -6.61
N PRO A 481 -2.29 -8.34 -6.89
CA PRO A 481 -2.56 -6.97 -6.47
C PRO A 481 -2.59 -6.80 -4.95
N ALA A 482 -3.04 -7.80 -4.21
CA ALA A 482 -3.05 -7.77 -2.75
C ALA A 482 -1.66 -7.94 -2.14
N VAL A 483 -0.73 -8.61 -2.86
CA VAL A 483 0.58 -8.98 -2.33
C VAL A 483 1.67 -8.01 -2.75
N LEU A 484 1.71 -7.61 -4.03
CA LEU A 484 2.83 -6.83 -4.59
C LEU A 484 2.59 -5.32 -4.59
N LEU A 485 1.34 -4.86 -4.60
CA LEU A 485 1.07 -3.42 -4.59
C LEU A 485 1.25 -2.83 -3.18
N ASP A 486 1.69 -1.58 -3.13
CA ASP A 486 1.79 -0.79 -1.91
C ASP A 486 1.16 0.60 -2.15
N PRO A 487 0.00 0.88 -1.57
CA PRO A 487 -0.81 -0.01 -0.71
C PRO A 487 -1.41 -1.21 -1.46
N PRO A 488 -1.67 -2.33 -0.75
CA PRO A 488 -2.28 -3.53 -1.34
C PRO A 488 -3.64 -3.24 -1.98
N ASP A 489 -3.87 -3.74 -3.19
CA ASP A 489 -5.17 -3.59 -3.86
C ASP A 489 -6.02 -4.85 -3.68
N TRP A 490 -6.66 -4.93 -2.52
CA TRP A 490 -7.54 -6.04 -2.18
C TRP A 490 -8.78 -6.12 -3.07
N ILE A 491 -9.28 -4.97 -3.55
CA ILE A 491 -10.48 -4.91 -4.39
C ILE A 491 -10.19 -5.51 -5.78
N GLU A 492 -9.04 -5.19 -6.35
CA GLU A 492 -8.63 -5.77 -7.63
C GLU A 492 -8.34 -7.28 -7.48
N ALA A 493 -7.73 -7.72 -6.37
CA ALA A 493 -7.52 -9.14 -6.09
C ALA A 493 -8.86 -9.88 -5.96
N ASP A 494 -9.83 -9.32 -5.22
CA ASP A 494 -11.18 -9.86 -5.10
C ASP A 494 -11.86 -9.97 -6.47
N ARG A 495 -11.80 -8.92 -7.29
CA ARG A 495 -12.36 -8.93 -8.66
C ARG A 495 -11.72 -10.02 -9.53
N ARG A 496 -10.40 -10.20 -9.46
CA ARG A 496 -9.69 -11.25 -10.22
C ARG A 496 -10.05 -12.65 -9.74
N LEU A 497 -10.19 -12.84 -8.41
CA LEU A 497 -10.62 -14.12 -7.84
C LEU A 497 -12.06 -14.47 -8.20
N GLN A 498 -12.98 -13.51 -8.25
CA GLN A 498 -14.34 -13.71 -8.75
C GLN A 498 -14.34 -14.18 -10.22
N ALA A 499 -13.55 -13.54 -11.07
CA ALA A 499 -13.42 -13.95 -12.47
C ALA A 499 -12.83 -15.37 -12.59
N LEU A 500 -11.85 -15.70 -11.74
CA LEU A 500 -11.26 -17.04 -11.70
C LEU A 500 -12.26 -18.08 -11.21
N GLN A 501 -13.03 -17.80 -10.15
CA GLN A 501 -14.09 -18.67 -9.66
C GLN A 501 -15.16 -18.91 -10.73
N ALA A 502 -15.57 -17.88 -11.47
CA ALA A 502 -16.54 -18.02 -12.56
C ALA A 502 -16.04 -18.97 -13.68
N SER A 503 -14.71 -19.04 -13.89
CA SER A 503 -14.11 -19.95 -14.86
C SER A 503 -13.91 -21.38 -14.32
N ALA A 504 -13.89 -21.57 -13.00
CA ALA A 504 -13.67 -22.85 -12.32
C ALA A 504 -14.59 -22.99 -11.08
N PRO A 505 -15.92 -23.00 -11.25
CA PRO A 505 -16.89 -22.88 -10.16
C PRO A 505 -16.86 -24.04 -9.14
N GLY A 506 -16.32 -25.21 -9.52
CA GLY A 506 -16.21 -26.37 -8.64
C GLY A 506 -14.87 -26.52 -7.93
N ASP A 507 -13.94 -25.58 -8.05
CA ASP A 507 -12.61 -25.67 -7.41
C ASP A 507 -12.67 -25.15 -5.96
N LEU A 508 -12.57 -26.07 -4.99
CA LEU A 508 -12.71 -25.74 -3.57
C LEU A 508 -11.55 -24.86 -3.04
N GLY A 509 -10.36 -24.96 -3.62
CA GLY A 509 -9.22 -24.10 -3.26
C GLY A 509 -9.45 -22.65 -3.68
N ILE A 510 -10.00 -22.45 -4.88
CA ILE A 510 -10.36 -21.12 -5.38
C ILE A 510 -11.53 -20.54 -4.57
N LEU A 511 -12.56 -21.35 -4.26
CA LEU A 511 -13.68 -20.94 -3.39
C LEU A 511 -13.20 -20.48 -2.01
N LEU A 512 -12.32 -21.26 -1.38
CA LEU A 512 -11.73 -20.90 -0.08
C LEU A 512 -10.98 -19.55 -0.14
N LEU A 513 -10.11 -19.40 -1.14
CA LEU A 513 -9.32 -18.19 -1.28
C LEU A 513 -10.19 -16.97 -1.62
N ALA A 514 -11.14 -17.12 -2.53
CA ALA A 514 -12.10 -16.07 -2.88
C ALA A 514 -12.97 -15.67 -1.67
N GLY A 515 -13.44 -16.63 -0.88
CA GLY A 515 -14.20 -16.37 0.34
C GLY A 515 -13.37 -15.59 1.38
N ARG A 516 -12.11 -15.96 1.58
CA ARG A 516 -11.21 -15.24 2.50
C ARG A 516 -10.92 -13.81 2.04
N VAL A 517 -10.68 -13.59 0.75
CA VAL A 517 -10.44 -12.25 0.21
C VAL A 517 -11.73 -11.42 0.20
N ALA A 518 -12.88 -12.01 -0.12
CA ALA A 518 -14.17 -11.34 -0.01
C ALA A 518 -14.46 -10.88 1.43
N HIS A 519 -14.13 -11.71 2.43
CA HIS A 519 -14.23 -11.32 3.85
C HIS A 519 -13.27 -10.15 4.19
N ALA A 520 -12.03 -10.20 3.67
CA ALA A 520 -11.06 -9.12 3.88
C ALA A 520 -11.46 -7.79 3.20
N THR A 521 -12.39 -7.82 2.26
CA THR A 521 -12.93 -6.64 1.56
C THR A 521 -14.34 -6.25 2.00
N ASP A 522 -14.74 -6.65 3.22
CA ASP A 522 -16.05 -6.36 3.82
C ASP A 522 -17.28 -6.88 3.03
N HIS A 523 -17.08 -7.95 2.24
CA HIS A 523 -18.16 -8.63 1.52
C HIS A 523 -18.58 -9.93 2.25
N ALA A 524 -18.90 -9.85 3.53
CA ALA A 524 -19.18 -11.01 4.41
C ALA A 524 -20.25 -11.95 3.86
N ALA A 525 -21.35 -11.43 3.32
CA ALA A 525 -22.43 -12.25 2.75
C ALA A 525 -21.96 -13.14 1.58
N ARG A 526 -21.15 -12.59 0.67
CA ARG A 526 -20.57 -13.33 -0.45
C ARG A 526 -19.52 -14.34 0.02
N ALA A 527 -18.67 -13.93 0.96
CA ALA A 527 -17.68 -14.81 1.58
C ALA A 527 -18.35 -16.04 2.20
N ARG A 528 -19.43 -15.83 2.95
CA ARG A 528 -20.23 -16.89 3.54
C ARG A 528 -20.79 -17.83 2.47
N GLU A 529 -21.45 -17.31 1.43
CA GLU A 529 -22.02 -18.13 0.35
C GLU A 529 -20.97 -19.03 -0.31
N GLN A 530 -19.79 -18.49 -0.62
CA GLN A 530 -18.66 -19.22 -1.22
C GLN A 530 -18.13 -20.33 -0.31
N LEU A 531 -17.96 -20.05 0.97
CA LEU A 531 -17.46 -21.04 1.93
C LEU A 531 -18.53 -22.10 2.29
N GLU A 532 -19.81 -21.74 2.38
CA GLU A 532 -20.91 -22.70 2.53
C GLU A 532 -21.02 -23.61 1.30
N GLU A 533 -20.77 -23.10 0.10
CA GLU A 533 -20.69 -23.91 -1.11
C GLU A 533 -19.53 -24.91 -1.01
N ALA A 534 -18.36 -24.46 -0.58
CA ALA A 534 -17.19 -25.32 -0.39
C ALA A 534 -17.46 -26.44 0.66
N VAL A 535 -18.06 -26.11 1.80
CA VAL A 535 -18.42 -27.10 2.85
C VAL A 535 -19.54 -28.05 2.40
N ARG A 536 -20.50 -27.56 1.60
CA ARG A 536 -21.53 -28.45 1.00
C ARG A 536 -20.92 -29.46 0.03
N ALA A 537 -19.91 -29.06 -0.73
CA ALA A 537 -19.22 -29.95 -1.66
C ALA A 537 -18.26 -30.92 -0.93
N ASP A 538 -17.63 -30.48 0.16
CA ASP A 538 -16.80 -31.30 1.03
C ASP A 538 -17.14 -31.06 2.52
N PRO A 539 -17.99 -31.87 3.13
CA PRO A 539 -18.37 -31.70 4.54
C PRO A 539 -17.24 -31.89 5.55
N ARG A 540 -16.04 -32.28 5.11
CA ARG A 540 -14.85 -32.41 5.95
C ARG A 540 -13.81 -31.31 5.69
N PHE A 541 -14.18 -30.26 4.98
CA PHE A 541 -13.28 -29.14 4.68
C PHE A 541 -13.10 -28.24 5.90
N GLY A 542 -12.25 -28.68 6.83
CA GLY A 542 -12.06 -28.06 8.15
C GLY A 542 -11.66 -26.59 8.08
N VAL A 543 -10.75 -26.23 7.18
CA VAL A 543 -10.29 -24.84 7.03
C VAL A 543 -11.42 -23.89 6.55
N ALA A 544 -12.34 -24.37 5.72
CA ALA A 544 -13.50 -23.58 5.28
C ALA A 544 -14.51 -23.40 6.41
N MET A 545 -14.74 -24.44 7.21
CA MET A 545 -15.58 -24.34 8.41
C MET A 545 -15.01 -23.37 9.43
N GLY A 546 -13.68 -23.38 9.68
CA GLY A 546 -13.01 -22.39 10.53
C GLY A 546 -13.23 -20.97 10.05
N ALA A 547 -13.10 -20.72 8.73
CA ALA A 547 -13.35 -19.42 8.14
C ALA A 547 -14.83 -18.98 8.28
N LEU A 548 -15.79 -19.90 8.13
CA LEU A 548 -17.23 -19.61 8.35
C LEU A 548 -17.54 -19.20 9.79
N VAL A 549 -16.83 -19.75 10.79
CA VAL A 549 -16.99 -19.34 12.17
C VAL A 549 -16.64 -17.87 12.35
N HIS A 550 -15.51 -17.41 11.80
CA HIS A 550 -15.11 -16.01 11.88
C HIS A 550 -16.12 -15.07 11.19
N ILE A 551 -16.63 -15.45 10.00
CA ILE A 551 -17.67 -14.66 9.33
C ILE A 551 -18.97 -14.61 10.16
N ALA A 552 -19.36 -15.74 10.78
CA ALA A 552 -20.55 -15.76 11.63
C ALA A 552 -20.40 -14.85 12.87
N LEU A 553 -19.20 -14.77 13.45
CA LEU A 553 -18.89 -13.85 14.54
C LEU A 553 -18.98 -12.38 14.09
N ASP A 554 -18.38 -12.04 12.95
CA ASP A 554 -18.44 -10.68 12.40
C ASP A 554 -19.89 -10.26 12.05
N GLU A 555 -20.76 -11.23 11.74
CA GLU A 555 -22.19 -11.04 11.51
C GLU A 555 -23.03 -11.12 12.81
N HIS A 556 -22.42 -11.19 14.01
CA HIS A 556 -23.07 -11.37 15.32
C HIS A 556 -23.99 -12.61 15.42
N ARG A 557 -23.66 -13.66 14.66
CA ARG A 557 -24.36 -14.95 14.66
C ARG A 557 -23.66 -15.94 15.59
N ASP A 558 -23.48 -15.56 16.85
CA ASP A 558 -22.68 -16.31 17.83
C ASP A 558 -23.13 -17.75 18.04
N ALA A 559 -24.44 -17.99 17.96
CA ALA A 559 -25.02 -19.35 18.07
C ALA A 559 -24.60 -20.20 16.85
N ASP A 560 -24.64 -19.64 15.66
CA ASP A 560 -24.22 -20.33 14.43
C ASP A 560 -22.72 -20.57 14.43
N ALA A 561 -21.91 -19.55 14.81
CA ALA A 561 -20.47 -19.66 14.96
C ALA A 561 -20.09 -20.84 15.86
N ARG A 562 -20.70 -20.92 17.03
CA ARG A 562 -20.51 -22.03 17.97
C ARG A 562 -20.93 -23.39 17.36
N SER A 563 -22.12 -23.44 16.74
CA SER A 563 -22.65 -24.67 16.12
C SER A 563 -21.73 -25.20 15.01
N ILE A 564 -21.23 -24.30 14.14
CA ILE A 564 -20.28 -24.65 13.09
C ILE A 564 -18.96 -25.16 13.68
N ALA A 565 -18.41 -24.51 14.72
CA ALA A 565 -17.15 -24.89 15.33
C ALA A 565 -17.25 -26.27 16.03
N GLU A 566 -18.35 -26.52 16.76
CA GLU A 566 -18.62 -27.80 17.43
C GLU A 566 -18.84 -28.93 16.41
N HIS A 567 -19.57 -28.65 15.32
CA HIS A 567 -19.72 -29.59 14.23
C HIS A 567 -18.38 -29.93 13.58
N CYS A 568 -17.58 -28.94 13.28
CA CYS A 568 -16.24 -29.10 12.71
C CYS A 568 -15.35 -29.99 13.60
N GLN A 569 -15.31 -29.74 14.91
CA GLN A 569 -14.56 -30.59 15.86
C GLN A 569 -15.04 -32.04 15.90
N THR A 570 -16.34 -32.29 15.55
CA THR A 570 -16.91 -33.63 15.49
C THR A 570 -16.46 -34.34 14.20
N VAL A 571 -16.52 -33.68 13.04
CA VAL A 571 -16.26 -34.28 11.73
C VAL A 571 -14.79 -34.30 11.36
N VAL A 572 -14.03 -33.32 11.88
CA VAL A 572 -12.57 -33.17 11.69
C VAL A 572 -11.87 -32.95 13.03
N PRO A 573 -11.66 -34.00 13.85
CA PRO A 573 -11.11 -33.87 15.20
C PRO A 573 -9.72 -33.22 15.29
N ARG A 574 -8.96 -33.19 14.17
CA ARG A 574 -7.63 -32.55 14.05
C ARG A 574 -7.70 -31.06 13.69
N ALA A 575 -8.89 -30.54 13.40
CA ALA A 575 -9.06 -29.15 13.00
C ALA A 575 -8.77 -28.18 14.15
N THR A 576 -7.51 -27.80 14.30
CA THR A 576 -7.11 -26.80 15.31
C THR A 576 -7.67 -25.42 15.01
N ASP A 577 -7.91 -25.08 13.72
CA ASP A 577 -8.60 -23.86 13.32
C ASP A 577 -10.00 -23.75 13.93
N CYS A 578 -10.76 -24.87 13.97
CA CYS A 578 -12.08 -24.87 14.58
C CYS A 578 -12.04 -24.78 16.12
N VAL A 579 -10.98 -25.30 16.75
CA VAL A 579 -10.74 -25.12 18.18
C VAL A 579 -10.41 -23.66 18.49
N ALA A 580 -9.54 -23.03 17.67
CA ALA A 580 -9.19 -21.62 17.77
C ALA A 580 -10.40 -20.71 17.52
N ALA A 581 -11.20 -21.01 16.49
CA ALA A 581 -12.42 -20.28 16.16
C ALA A 581 -13.47 -20.37 17.29
N LEU A 582 -13.63 -21.53 17.95
CA LEU A 582 -14.49 -21.63 19.14
C LEU A 582 -13.93 -20.84 20.33
N ALA A 583 -12.59 -20.76 20.47
CA ALA A 583 -11.97 -19.91 21.49
C ALA A 583 -12.26 -18.42 21.23
N THR A 584 -12.21 -17.99 19.95
CA THR A 584 -12.58 -16.62 19.55
C THR A 584 -14.06 -16.33 19.85
N ALA A 585 -14.97 -17.22 19.41
CA ALA A 585 -16.40 -17.08 19.70
C ALA A 585 -16.71 -16.98 21.22
N ALA A 586 -16.04 -17.82 22.01
CA ALA A 586 -16.15 -17.77 23.46
C ALA A 586 -15.58 -16.46 24.04
N ALA A 587 -14.50 -15.93 23.46
CA ALA A 587 -13.87 -14.69 23.92
C ALA A 587 -14.79 -13.49 23.70
N GLU A 588 -15.44 -13.39 22.56
CA GLU A 588 -16.41 -12.35 22.22
C GLU A 588 -17.65 -12.43 23.11
N ALA A 589 -18.10 -13.63 23.43
CA ALA A 589 -19.19 -13.85 24.38
C ALA A 589 -18.81 -13.67 25.85
N GLY A 590 -17.58 -13.29 26.18
CA GLY A 590 -17.10 -13.11 27.56
C GLY A 590 -16.94 -14.42 28.33
N GLN A 591 -16.89 -15.59 27.66
CA GLN A 591 -16.82 -16.92 28.27
C GLN A 591 -15.38 -17.35 28.51
N CYS A 592 -14.63 -16.65 29.34
CA CYS A 592 -13.19 -16.80 29.51
C CYS A 592 -12.75 -18.19 30.02
N ASP A 593 -13.60 -18.89 30.78
CA ASP A 593 -13.34 -20.27 31.18
C ASP A 593 -13.36 -21.23 29.97
N LEU A 594 -14.27 -21.01 29.01
CA LEU A 594 -14.30 -21.78 27.76
C LEU A 594 -13.07 -21.46 26.89
N VAL A 595 -12.68 -20.18 26.79
CA VAL A 595 -11.42 -19.78 26.11
C VAL A 595 -10.24 -20.53 26.74
N LEU A 596 -10.13 -20.56 28.07
CA LEU A 596 -9.08 -21.25 28.78
C LEU A 596 -9.07 -22.77 28.47
N ALA A 597 -10.26 -23.38 28.41
CA ALA A 597 -10.38 -24.79 28.05
C ALA A 597 -9.95 -25.09 26.60
N GLN A 598 -10.36 -24.25 25.64
CA GLN A 598 -9.97 -24.40 24.23
C GLN A 598 -8.48 -24.11 24.03
N ALA A 599 -7.90 -23.11 24.71
CA ALA A 599 -6.48 -22.82 24.69
C ALA A 599 -5.64 -24.06 25.10
N ARG A 600 -6.04 -24.71 26.19
CA ARG A 600 -5.38 -25.97 26.65
C ARG A 600 -5.53 -27.12 25.63
N ARG A 601 -6.67 -27.23 24.96
CA ARG A 601 -6.87 -28.20 23.88
C ARG A 601 -5.97 -27.91 22.67
N LEU A 602 -5.84 -26.64 22.27
CA LEU A 602 -4.91 -26.22 21.22
C LEU A 602 -3.48 -26.60 21.54
N ILE A 603 -3.00 -26.29 22.73
CA ILE A 603 -1.65 -26.62 23.20
C ILE A 603 -1.45 -28.15 23.24
N ALA A 604 -2.44 -28.91 23.68
CA ALA A 604 -2.34 -30.38 23.70
C ALA A 604 -2.32 -30.98 22.27
N ALA A 605 -3.05 -30.39 21.32
CA ALA A 605 -3.09 -30.85 19.94
C ALA A 605 -1.87 -30.39 19.13
N SER A 606 -1.34 -29.20 19.42
CA SER A 606 -0.21 -28.57 18.74
C SER A 606 0.60 -27.74 19.73
N PRO A 607 1.55 -28.36 20.47
CA PRO A 607 2.36 -27.65 21.48
C PRO A 607 3.22 -26.52 20.91
N GLU A 608 3.49 -26.54 19.61
CA GLU A 608 4.28 -25.51 18.90
C GLU A 608 3.42 -24.35 18.39
N ASP A 609 2.09 -24.41 18.58
CA ASP A 609 1.21 -23.36 18.11
C ASP A 609 1.13 -22.21 19.10
N ARG A 610 1.68 -21.04 18.69
CA ARG A 610 1.64 -19.81 19.46
C ARG A 610 0.23 -19.36 19.87
N TRP A 611 -0.79 -19.66 19.06
CA TRP A 611 -2.17 -19.23 19.30
C TRP A 611 -2.74 -19.86 20.57
N GLY A 612 -2.43 -21.14 20.82
CA GLY A 612 -2.82 -21.79 22.05
C GLY A 612 -2.34 -21.02 23.29
N TYR A 613 -1.10 -20.58 23.29
CA TYR A 613 -0.51 -19.80 24.38
C TYR A 613 -1.03 -18.34 24.41
N THR A 614 -1.33 -17.75 23.25
CA THR A 614 -1.94 -16.40 23.18
C THR A 614 -3.33 -16.39 23.81
N TYR A 615 -4.19 -17.35 23.47
CA TYR A 615 -5.49 -17.53 24.12
C TYR A 615 -5.36 -17.83 25.61
N LEU A 616 -4.40 -18.68 25.97
CA LEU A 616 -4.12 -19.02 27.37
C LEU A 616 -3.77 -17.77 28.19
N ALA A 617 -2.82 -16.95 27.70
CA ALA A 617 -2.38 -15.74 28.38
C ALA A 617 -3.53 -14.74 28.57
N SER A 618 -4.32 -14.49 27.51
CA SER A 618 -5.45 -13.57 27.55
C SER A 618 -6.56 -14.06 28.49
N ALA A 619 -6.91 -15.35 28.45
CA ALA A 619 -7.92 -15.92 29.33
C ALA A 619 -7.49 -15.89 30.82
N LEU A 620 -6.23 -16.23 31.11
CA LEU A 620 -5.68 -16.14 32.47
C LEU A 620 -5.75 -14.71 33.00
N ALA A 621 -5.36 -13.71 32.17
CA ALA A 621 -5.42 -12.30 32.53
C ALA A 621 -6.87 -11.81 32.72
N ALA A 622 -7.78 -12.25 31.85
CA ALA A 622 -9.22 -11.90 31.97
C ALA A 622 -9.85 -12.47 33.27
N LEU A 623 -9.47 -13.69 33.62
CA LEU A 623 -9.96 -14.38 34.86
C LEU A 623 -9.23 -13.91 36.12
N GLY A 624 -8.34 -12.93 36.06
CA GLY A 624 -7.61 -12.42 37.21
C GLY A 624 -6.63 -13.42 37.82
N GLN A 625 -6.13 -14.37 37.04
CA GLN A 625 -5.13 -15.33 37.49
C GLN A 625 -3.79 -14.63 37.82
N PRO A 626 -2.88 -15.25 38.63
CA PRO A 626 -1.59 -14.67 38.96
C PRO A 626 -0.79 -14.24 37.71
N TRP A 627 -0.20 -13.05 37.80
CA TRP A 627 0.54 -12.45 36.69
C TRP A 627 1.73 -13.31 36.26
N ASP A 628 2.34 -14.09 37.16
CA ASP A 628 3.42 -15.03 36.81
C ASP A 628 2.94 -16.08 35.80
N SER A 629 1.70 -16.60 35.96
CA SER A 629 1.12 -17.56 35.01
C SER A 629 0.80 -16.91 33.66
N VAL A 630 0.36 -15.64 33.67
CA VAL A 630 0.13 -14.87 32.43
C VAL A 630 1.46 -14.62 31.72
N GLN A 631 2.48 -14.19 32.45
CA GLN A 631 3.81 -13.92 31.93
C GLN A 631 4.44 -15.18 31.32
N GLU A 632 4.29 -16.34 31.97
CA GLU A 632 4.75 -17.64 31.46
C GLU A 632 4.06 -17.94 30.12
N ALA A 633 2.74 -17.81 30.03
CA ALA A 633 2.01 -18.04 28.78
C ALA A 633 2.41 -17.07 27.67
N VAL A 634 2.67 -15.78 27.97
CA VAL A 634 3.20 -14.80 27.01
C VAL A 634 4.60 -15.20 26.54
N THR A 635 5.45 -15.70 27.44
CA THR A 635 6.80 -16.16 27.11
C THR A 635 6.74 -17.32 26.13
N GLN A 636 5.92 -18.34 26.42
CA GLN A 636 5.69 -19.47 25.52
C GLN A 636 5.13 -19.01 24.15
N ALA A 637 4.17 -18.07 24.13
CA ALA A 637 3.66 -17.53 22.87
C ALA A 637 4.77 -16.83 22.04
N ASN A 638 5.76 -16.22 22.70
CA ASN A 638 6.89 -15.58 22.02
C ASN A 638 7.95 -16.60 21.54
N GLU A 639 8.20 -17.66 22.31
CA GLU A 639 9.11 -18.75 21.93
C GLU A 639 8.62 -19.48 20.67
N HIS A 640 7.32 -19.71 20.56
CA HIS A 640 6.69 -20.37 19.42
C HIS A 640 6.31 -19.40 18.29
N GLN A 641 6.69 -18.12 18.38
CA GLN A 641 6.42 -17.13 17.33
C GLN A 641 7.22 -17.44 16.05
N THR A 642 6.52 -17.62 14.93
CA THR A 642 7.11 -17.84 13.60
C THR A 642 7.48 -16.49 12.91
N GLY A 643 8.23 -16.57 11.82
CA GLY A 643 8.67 -15.41 11.04
C GLY A 643 10.17 -15.12 11.15
N SER A 644 10.62 -14.04 10.52
CA SER A 644 12.02 -13.60 10.59
C SER A 644 12.43 -13.24 12.05
N PRO A 645 13.72 -13.25 12.40
CA PRO A 645 14.15 -12.80 13.73
C PRO A 645 13.63 -11.40 14.08
N ALA A 646 13.58 -10.48 13.12
CA ALA A 646 13.06 -9.13 13.30
C ALA A 646 11.55 -9.14 13.57
N THR A 647 10.77 -9.91 12.81
CA THR A 647 9.32 -10.09 13.00
C THR A 647 9.01 -10.69 14.38
N ARG A 648 9.73 -11.74 14.76
CA ARG A 648 9.55 -12.36 16.09
C ARG A 648 9.83 -11.37 17.22
N GLN A 649 10.90 -10.59 17.09
CA GLN A 649 11.24 -9.58 18.10
C GLN A 649 10.20 -8.45 18.16
N ALA A 650 9.71 -7.97 17.02
CA ALA A 650 8.69 -6.92 16.95
C ALA A 650 7.38 -7.37 17.66
N ILE A 651 6.89 -8.57 17.35
CA ILE A 651 5.68 -9.11 17.96
C ILE A 651 5.86 -9.35 19.46
N ALA A 652 7.03 -9.84 19.90
CA ALA A 652 7.32 -10.04 21.32
C ALA A 652 7.29 -8.71 22.09
N LEU A 653 7.91 -7.64 21.56
CA LEU A 653 7.89 -6.32 22.17
C LEU A 653 6.48 -5.74 22.29
N GLN A 654 5.64 -5.95 21.27
CA GLN A 654 4.24 -5.50 21.32
C GLN A 654 3.43 -6.27 22.36
N ARG A 655 3.55 -7.60 22.43
CA ARG A 655 2.87 -8.40 23.47
C ARG A 655 3.29 -7.99 24.87
N LEU A 656 4.59 -7.73 25.08
CA LEU A 656 5.11 -7.26 26.37
C LEU A 656 4.60 -5.85 26.69
N SER A 657 4.48 -4.96 25.70
CA SER A 657 3.85 -3.65 25.86
C SER A 657 2.38 -3.78 26.27
N SER A 658 1.62 -4.66 25.64
CA SER A 658 0.22 -4.93 25.98
C SER A 658 0.06 -5.48 27.39
N LEU A 659 0.90 -6.43 27.79
CA LEU A 659 0.91 -6.99 29.13
C LEU A 659 1.21 -5.92 30.19
N ALA A 660 2.26 -5.13 29.98
CA ALA A 660 2.62 -4.03 30.87
C ALA A 660 1.49 -2.98 30.98
N ALA A 661 0.86 -2.61 29.86
CA ALA A 661 -0.29 -1.70 29.85
C ALA A 661 -1.46 -2.25 30.67
N LEU A 662 -1.79 -3.54 30.51
CA LEU A 662 -2.86 -4.19 31.25
C LEU A 662 -2.58 -4.25 32.77
N GLN A 663 -1.30 -4.37 33.15
CA GLN A 663 -0.84 -4.35 34.55
C GLN A 663 -0.78 -2.93 35.14
N GLY A 664 -0.97 -1.89 34.33
CA GLY A 664 -0.78 -0.49 34.74
C GLY A 664 0.68 -0.05 34.81
N ASP A 665 1.62 -0.84 34.30
CA ASP A 665 3.02 -0.42 34.15
C ASP A 665 3.21 0.30 32.81
N PHE A 666 2.72 1.53 32.77
CA PHE A 666 2.74 2.35 31.55
C PHE A 666 4.16 2.77 31.17
N THR A 667 5.10 2.82 32.13
CA THR A 667 6.52 3.08 31.85
C THR A 667 7.14 1.95 31.06
N SER A 668 6.97 0.70 31.49
CA SER A 668 7.48 -0.46 30.75
C SER A 668 6.77 -0.62 29.41
N SER A 669 5.45 -0.35 29.35
CA SER A 669 4.72 -0.39 28.07
C SER A 669 5.31 0.58 27.04
N ALA A 670 5.58 1.83 27.43
CA ALA A 670 6.23 2.83 26.58
C ALA A 670 7.64 2.40 26.15
N ALA A 671 8.46 1.90 27.10
CA ALA A 671 9.82 1.47 26.81
C ALA A 671 9.90 0.33 25.78
N GLN A 672 8.93 -0.59 25.75
CA GLN A 672 8.86 -1.64 24.73
C GLN A 672 8.59 -1.05 23.33
N ILE A 673 7.71 -0.04 23.23
CA ILE A 673 7.41 0.66 21.99
C ILE A 673 8.62 1.47 21.51
N ASP A 674 9.31 2.17 22.41
CA ASP A 674 10.52 2.91 22.07
C ASP A 674 11.62 1.96 21.58
N THR A 675 11.77 0.79 22.20
CA THR A 675 12.72 -0.25 21.76
C THR A 675 12.41 -0.74 20.35
N LEU A 676 11.12 -0.89 20.03
CA LEU A 676 10.66 -1.34 18.70
C LEU A 676 11.06 -0.33 17.61
N GLU A 677 10.91 0.97 17.88
CA GLU A 677 11.33 2.04 16.96
C GLU A 677 12.85 2.17 16.85
N GLN A 678 13.57 2.23 18.01
CA GLN A 678 15.02 2.41 18.03
C GLN A 678 15.78 1.29 17.31
N LYS A 679 15.24 0.07 17.33
CA LYS A 679 15.81 -1.08 16.60
C LYS A 679 15.39 -1.16 15.13
N GLY A 680 14.61 -0.21 14.61
CA GLY A 680 14.11 -0.22 13.25
C GLY A 680 13.23 -1.43 12.92
N LEU A 681 12.52 -1.99 13.91
CA LEU A 681 11.70 -3.20 13.74
C LEU A 681 10.29 -2.89 13.23
N LEU A 682 9.94 -1.63 12.98
CA LEU A 682 8.63 -1.24 12.48
C LEU A 682 8.30 -1.90 11.13
N GLU A 683 9.26 -1.96 10.22
CA GLU A 683 9.06 -2.55 8.88
C GLU A 683 8.99 -4.08 8.90
N ALA A 684 9.44 -4.71 9.98
CA ALA A 684 9.37 -6.15 10.17
C ALA A 684 8.03 -6.61 10.79
N TYR A 685 7.15 -5.67 11.12
CA TYR A 685 5.86 -5.93 11.75
C TYR A 685 4.81 -6.21 10.68
N ASP A 686 4.34 -7.44 10.61
CA ASP A 686 3.61 -7.99 9.46
C ASP A 686 2.06 -7.86 9.54
N TYR A 687 1.50 -7.38 10.67
CA TYR A 687 0.06 -7.50 10.92
C TYR A 687 -0.79 -6.29 10.52
N PHE A 688 -0.27 -5.07 10.60
CA PHE A 688 -0.93 -3.80 10.23
C PHE A 688 0.17 -2.79 9.95
N ASP A 689 -0.16 -1.56 9.53
CA ASP A 689 0.87 -0.51 9.53
C ASP A 689 1.45 -0.38 10.96
N PRO A 690 2.68 -0.77 11.18
CA PRO A 690 3.30 -0.74 12.52
C PRO A 690 3.33 0.67 13.11
N ARG A 691 3.31 1.70 12.27
CA ARG A 691 3.24 3.10 12.70
C ARG A 691 1.88 3.43 13.31
N GLN A 692 0.80 2.83 12.81
CA GLN A 692 -0.53 2.98 13.42
C GLN A 692 -0.56 2.37 14.81
N ALA A 693 -0.16 1.11 14.95
CA ALA A 693 -0.14 0.40 16.24
C ALA A 693 0.71 1.12 17.30
N VAL A 694 1.87 1.67 16.89
CA VAL A 694 2.73 2.47 17.78
C VAL A 694 2.07 3.79 18.15
N THR A 695 1.45 4.48 17.17
CA THR A 695 0.78 5.77 17.43
C THR A 695 -0.40 5.57 18.36
N GLU A 696 -1.27 4.59 18.11
CA GLU A 696 -2.40 4.24 18.95
C GLU A 696 -1.95 3.99 20.40
N ARG A 697 -0.94 3.13 20.58
CA ARG A 697 -0.41 2.81 21.91
C ARG A 697 0.13 4.05 22.63
N ARG A 698 0.86 4.92 21.95
CA ARG A 698 1.39 6.16 22.53
C ARG A 698 0.29 7.17 22.89
N VAL A 699 -0.70 7.31 22.02
CA VAL A 699 -1.88 8.15 22.28
C VAL A 699 -2.63 7.65 23.50
N ASP A 700 -2.91 6.35 23.58
CA ASP A 700 -3.56 5.74 24.74
C ASP A 700 -2.79 5.97 26.04
N LEU A 701 -1.47 5.75 26.03
CA LEU A 701 -0.61 5.99 27.20
C LEU A 701 -0.65 7.47 27.62
N ALA A 702 -0.60 8.40 26.66
CA ALA A 702 -0.67 9.84 26.96
C ALA A 702 -2.03 10.23 27.57
N LEU A 703 -3.13 9.67 27.03
CA LEU A 703 -4.49 9.90 27.57
C LEU A 703 -4.63 9.36 28.98
N GLU A 704 -4.12 8.15 29.25
CA GLU A 704 -4.19 7.55 30.60
C GLU A 704 -3.35 8.32 31.64
N GLN A 705 -2.31 9.00 31.21
CA GLN A 705 -1.50 9.88 32.05
C GLN A 705 -2.10 11.29 32.21
N GLY A 706 -3.28 11.57 31.64
CA GLY A 706 -3.91 12.89 31.64
C GLY A 706 -3.21 13.92 30.75
N ASN A 707 -2.34 13.49 29.84
CA ASN A 707 -1.58 14.37 28.96
C ASN A 707 -2.26 14.51 27.58
N ALA A 708 -3.43 15.16 27.57
CA ALA A 708 -4.21 15.37 26.35
C ALA A 708 -3.44 16.18 25.28
N VAL A 709 -2.53 17.07 25.70
CA VAL A 709 -1.73 17.87 24.76
C VAL A 709 -0.74 16.99 24.00
N GLU A 710 -0.08 16.06 24.69
CA GLU A 710 0.83 15.11 24.06
C GLU A 710 0.08 14.12 23.17
N ALA A 711 -1.07 13.62 23.61
CA ALA A 711 -1.93 12.77 22.80
C ALA A 711 -2.31 13.45 21.48
N ALA A 712 -2.76 14.71 21.52
CA ALA A 712 -3.08 15.49 20.33
C ALA A 712 -1.85 15.77 19.45
N ARG A 713 -0.69 16.04 20.04
CA ARG A 713 0.56 16.21 19.29
C ARG A 713 0.92 14.96 18.49
N LEU A 714 0.83 13.79 19.11
CA LEU A 714 1.09 12.49 18.50
C LEU A 714 0.07 12.20 17.40
N ALA A 715 -1.20 12.44 17.65
CA ALA A 715 -2.28 12.30 16.68
C ALA A 715 -2.05 13.18 15.44
N GLY A 716 -1.79 14.47 15.62
CA GLY A 716 -1.54 15.41 14.54
C GLY A 716 -0.25 15.11 13.77
N GLU A 717 0.78 14.61 14.44
CA GLU A 717 2.01 14.16 13.77
C GLU A 717 1.74 12.99 12.82
N PHE A 718 0.99 11.98 13.27
CA PHE A 718 0.60 10.86 12.42
C PHE A 718 -0.28 11.31 11.25
N LEU A 719 -1.33 12.10 11.50
CA LEU A 719 -2.24 12.59 10.48
C LEU A 719 -1.51 13.39 9.38
N ARG A 720 -0.53 14.21 9.76
CA ARG A 720 0.31 14.96 8.79
C ARG A 720 1.26 14.07 7.99
N ARG A 721 1.81 13.00 8.61
CA ARG A 721 2.79 12.10 7.98
C ARG A 721 2.15 10.98 7.17
N ARG A 722 0.89 10.65 7.46
CA ARG A 722 0.16 9.56 6.80
C ARG A 722 0.14 9.70 5.27
N GLY A 723 0.03 10.92 4.74
CA GLY A 723 -0.03 11.17 3.30
C GLY A 723 -1.19 10.42 2.63
N ALA A 724 -0.89 9.70 1.56
CA ALA A 724 -1.85 8.89 0.80
C ALA A 724 -2.00 7.45 1.34
N TYR A 725 -1.28 7.09 2.41
CA TYR A 725 -1.42 5.76 3.00
C TYR A 725 -2.85 5.49 3.46
N ARG A 726 -3.35 4.31 3.11
CA ARG A 726 -4.65 3.79 3.54
C ARG A 726 -4.45 2.35 4.00
N PRO A 727 -4.95 1.98 5.19
CA PRO A 727 -4.90 0.59 5.61
C PRO A 727 -5.72 -0.29 4.66
N PRO A 728 -5.48 -1.59 4.62
CA PRO A 728 -6.24 -2.51 3.78
C PRO A 728 -7.71 -2.60 4.21
N GLU A 729 -7.98 -2.38 5.49
CA GLU A 729 -9.30 -2.49 6.11
C GLU A 729 -9.71 -1.17 6.75
N LEU A 730 -11.02 -0.87 6.67
CA LEU A 730 -11.59 0.30 7.30
C LEU A 730 -11.47 0.24 8.83
N ALA A 731 -11.62 -0.96 9.43
CA ALA A 731 -11.46 -1.20 10.86
C ALA A 731 -10.10 -0.76 11.41
N SER A 732 -9.06 -0.85 10.58
CA SER A 732 -7.70 -0.50 10.96
C SER A 732 -7.38 0.99 10.75
N ASP A 733 -8.31 1.82 10.25
CA ASP A 733 -8.03 3.22 9.95
C ASP A 733 -8.25 4.11 11.17
N LEU A 734 -7.15 4.53 11.80
CA LEU A 734 -7.14 5.38 13.00
C LEU A 734 -7.54 6.85 12.77
N VAL A 735 -7.76 7.29 11.53
CA VAL A 735 -8.02 8.72 11.24
C VAL A 735 -9.17 9.28 12.06
N PRO A 736 -10.37 8.65 12.12
CA PRO A 736 -11.47 9.19 12.91
C PRO A 736 -11.14 9.28 14.40
N GLU A 737 -10.43 8.27 14.95
CA GLU A 737 -10.01 8.26 16.36
C GLU A 737 -9.03 9.39 16.67
N LEU A 738 -8.04 9.59 15.81
CA LEU A 738 -7.03 10.62 16.02
C LEU A 738 -7.60 12.03 15.83
N LEU A 739 -8.59 12.22 14.95
CA LEU A 739 -9.34 13.48 14.83
C LEU A 739 -10.16 13.75 16.10
N ASP A 740 -10.79 12.72 16.69
CA ASP A 740 -11.50 12.83 17.95
C ASP A 740 -10.56 13.24 19.11
N VAL A 741 -9.35 12.71 19.16
CA VAL A 741 -8.31 13.11 20.14
C VAL A 741 -7.91 14.58 19.95
N GLU A 742 -7.69 15.06 18.73
CA GLU A 742 -7.40 16.46 18.45
C GLU A 742 -8.58 17.38 18.83
N ARG A 743 -9.82 16.96 18.58
CA ARG A 743 -11.03 17.69 19.02
C ARG A 743 -11.13 17.74 20.54
N ALA A 744 -10.88 16.62 21.22
CA ALA A 744 -10.93 16.54 22.70
C ALA A 744 -9.97 17.49 23.38
N SER A 745 -8.78 17.66 22.82
CA SER A 745 -7.74 18.56 23.31
C SER A 745 -8.00 20.04 22.98
N GLY A 746 -8.98 20.35 22.12
CA GLY A 746 -9.27 21.69 21.62
C GLY A 746 -8.32 22.14 20.48
N THR A 747 -7.47 21.27 19.97
CA THR A 747 -6.56 21.54 18.82
C THR A 747 -7.35 21.62 17.53
N LEU A 748 -8.45 20.88 17.42
CA LEU A 748 -9.33 20.84 16.25
C LEU A 748 -10.73 21.34 16.65
N THR A 749 -11.37 22.14 15.78
CA THR A 749 -12.75 22.56 15.97
C THR A 749 -13.72 21.47 15.46
N ALA A 750 -14.94 21.42 16.01
CA ALA A 750 -15.97 20.47 15.58
C ALA A 750 -16.26 20.56 14.06
N ARG A 751 -16.21 21.75 13.48
CA ARG A 751 -16.39 21.95 12.04
C ARG A 751 -15.21 21.36 11.25
N ALA A 752 -13.98 21.62 11.66
CA ALA A 752 -12.80 21.11 10.97
C ALA A 752 -12.69 19.57 11.07
N GLU A 753 -13.07 18.99 12.22
CA GLU A 753 -13.23 17.54 12.37
C GLU A 753 -14.25 16.98 11.37
N HIS A 754 -15.45 17.57 11.33
CA HIS A 754 -16.51 17.16 10.41
C HIS A 754 -16.04 17.21 8.94
N ASP A 755 -15.40 18.32 8.51
CA ASP A 755 -14.88 18.47 7.15
C ASP A 755 -13.82 17.39 6.82
N GLN A 756 -12.96 17.04 7.77
CA GLN A 756 -11.95 15.99 7.59
C GLN A 756 -12.55 14.58 7.60
N LEU A 757 -13.58 14.32 8.42
CA LEU A 757 -14.31 13.04 8.39
C LEU A 757 -15.08 12.86 7.09
N GLU A 758 -15.68 13.92 6.52
CA GLU A 758 -16.32 13.83 5.21
C GLU A 758 -15.32 13.57 4.09
N ALA A 759 -14.12 14.18 4.14
CA ALA A 759 -13.04 13.87 3.20
C ALA A 759 -12.58 12.40 3.34
N TRP A 760 -12.47 11.89 4.57
CA TRP A 760 -12.17 10.49 4.85
C TRP A 760 -13.26 9.54 4.31
N ARG A 761 -14.54 9.86 4.54
CA ARG A 761 -15.67 9.07 4.00
C ARG A 761 -15.68 9.08 2.47
N ALA A 762 -15.38 10.21 1.83
CA ALA A 762 -15.32 10.31 0.38
C ALA A 762 -14.21 9.43 -0.21
N ASP A 763 -13.03 9.39 0.42
CA ASP A 763 -11.91 8.54 0.04
C ASP A 763 -12.27 7.05 0.13
N TRP A 764 -12.88 6.62 1.24
CA TRP A 764 -13.33 5.23 1.41
C TRP A 764 -14.49 4.85 0.48
N ARG A 765 -15.47 5.76 0.22
CA ARG A 765 -16.53 5.52 -0.79
C ARG A 765 -15.94 5.27 -2.17
N GLN A 766 -14.89 5.99 -2.53
CA GLN A 766 -14.21 5.74 -3.81
C GLN A 766 -13.63 4.31 -3.86
N ARG A 767 -13.05 3.82 -2.78
CA ARG A 767 -12.49 2.46 -2.69
C ARG A 767 -13.57 1.37 -2.73
N PHE A 768 -14.72 1.60 -2.11
CA PHE A 768 -15.85 0.69 -2.10
C PHE A 768 -16.85 0.90 -3.25
N HIS A 769 -16.48 1.72 -4.25
CA HIS A 769 -17.30 1.99 -5.44
C HIS A 769 -18.73 2.49 -5.15
N GLY A 770 -18.93 3.16 -4.02
CA GLY A 770 -20.20 3.81 -3.68
C GLY A 770 -20.56 3.76 -2.20
N ASP A 771 -20.99 2.63 -1.71
CA ASP A 771 -21.47 2.50 -0.33
C ASP A 771 -20.34 2.14 0.64
N LEU A 772 -20.33 2.80 1.79
CA LEU A 772 -19.43 2.45 2.88
C LEU A 772 -19.96 1.22 3.64
N PRO A 773 -19.07 0.32 4.11
CA PRO A 773 -19.49 -0.77 4.96
C PRO A 773 -20.06 -0.28 6.29
N PRO A 774 -20.94 -1.07 6.97
CA PRO A 774 -21.54 -0.71 8.26
C PRO A 774 -20.55 -0.28 9.33
N LEU A 775 -19.34 -0.84 9.31
CA LEU A 775 -18.25 -0.48 10.22
C LEU A 775 -17.87 1.01 10.17
N SER A 776 -18.06 1.68 9.02
CA SER A 776 -17.80 3.12 8.91
C SER A 776 -18.59 3.96 9.90
N TRP A 777 -19.80 3.51 10.26
CA TRP A 777 -20.62 4.14 11.28
C TRP A 777 -19.95 4.08 12.66
N VAL A 778 -19.39 2.93 13.02
CA VAL A 778 -18.71 2.75 14.33
C VAL A 778 -17.53 3.70 14.45
N VAL A 779 -16.66 3.73 13.45
CA VAL A 779 -15.41 4.49 13.53
C VAL A 779 -15.58 5.99 13.32
N ALA A 780 -16.56 6.44 12.53
CA ALA A 780 -16.68 7.84 12.12
C ALA A 780 -17.96 8.57 12.59
N ASP A 781 -18.95 7.86 13.12
CA ASP A 781 -20.18 8.46 13.68
C ASP A 781 -20.31 8.17 15.17
N ALA A 782 -20.24 6.90 15.57
CA ALA A 782 -20.41 6.52 16.96
C ALA A 782 -19.22 6.93 17.84
N ARG A 783 -17.99 6.76 17.35
CA ARG A 783 -16.75 7.04 18.09
C ARG A 783 -16.58 8.53 18.40
N VAL A 784 -16.92 9.40 17.47
CA VAL A 784 -16.73 10.84 17.58
C VAL A 784 -17.87 11.56 18.32
N ALA A 785 -18.97 10.88 18.63
CA ALA A 785 -20.09 11.47 19.38
C ALA A 785 -19.71 11.75 20.84
N ARG A 786 -19.88 13.01 21.29
CA ARG A 786 -19.49 13.52 22.62
C ARG A 786 -20.65 14.10 23.40
N THR A 787 -21.70 14.54 22.71
CA THR A 787 -22.90 15.10 23.31
C THR A 787 -24.09 14.16 23.08
N ARG A 788 -25.16 14.38 23.86
CA ARG A 788 -26.39 13.62 23.65
C ARG A 788 -26.96 13.84 22.24
N GLU A 789 -26.96 15.08 21.77
CA GLU A 789 -27.43 15.42 20.44
C GLU A 789 -26.66 14.70 19.33
N GLU A 790 -25.32 14.67 19.44
CA GLU A 790 -24.44 13.94 18.50
C GLU A 790 -24.69 12.44 18.57
N ALA A 791 -24.85 11.87 19.75
CA ALA A 791 -25.15 10.46 19.96
C ALA A 791 -26.51 10.07 19.37
N VAL A 792 -27.54 10.87 19.58
CA VAL A 792 -28.89 10.65 19.00
C VAL A 792 -28.80 10.73 17.47
N ALA A 793 -28.06 11.70 16.92
CA ALA A 793 -27.85 11.80 15.47
C ALA A 793 -27.10 10.61 14.90
N ALA A 794 -26.03 10.16 15.56
CA ALA A 794 -25.29 8.96 15.16
C ALA A 794 -26.20 7.71 15.16
N LEU A 795 -27.00 7.51 16.23
CA LEU A 795 -27.92 6.37 16.33
C LEU A 795 -29.09 6.43 15.34
N ALA A 796 -29.44 7.61 14.82
CA ALA A 796 -30.49 7.75 13.79
C ALA A 796 -30.07 7.19 12.43
N VAL A 797 -28.77 7.16 12.13
CA VAL A 797 -28.20 6.62 10.88
C VAL A 797 -27.48 5.28 11.08
N ARG A 798 -27.64 4.67 12.25
CA ARG A 798 -26.99 3.43 12.60
C ARG A 798 -27.47 2.28 11.72
N PRO A 799 -26.57 1.47 11.16
CA PRO A 799 -26.89 0.18 10.54
C PRO A 799 -27.57 -0.77 11.55
N PRO A 800 -28.34 -1.79 11.13
CA PRO A 800 -28.76 -2.86 11.99
C PRO A 800 -27.61 -3.44 12.82
N LEU A 801 -27.85 -3.77 14.09
CA LEU A 801 -26.78 -4.27 14.99
C LEU A 801 -26.12 -5.53 14.45
N GLU A 802 -26.89 -6.40 13.80
CA GLU A 802 -26.41 -7.61 13.16
C GLU A 802 -25.47 -7.37 11.96
N GLN A 803 -25.35 -6.14 11.50
CA GLN A 803 -24.42 -5.74 10.43
C GLN A 803 -23.17 -5.03 10.97
N LEU A 804 -23.13 -4.73 12.26
CA LEU A 804 -21.95 -4.14 12.86
C LEU A 804 -20.91 -5.23 13.16
N PRO A 805 -19.61 -4.96 13.00
CA PRO A 805 -18.59 -5.95 13.30
C PRO A 805 -18.51 -6.24 14.79
N GLY A 806 -18.01 -7.44 15.13
CA GLY A 806 -17.98 -8.05 16.46
C GLY A 806 -17.34 -7.24 17.60
N ALA A 807 -16.96 -7.94 18.65
CA ALA A 807 -16.66 -7.42 20.00
C ALA A 807 -15.64 -6.26 20.09
N PHE A 808 -14.82 -6.03 19.11
CA PHE A 808 -13.76 -5.01 19.14
C PHE A 808 -14.22 -3.55 19.22
N HIS A 809 -15.52 -3.28 18.97
CA HIS A 809 -16.08 -1.92 18.99
C HIS A 809 -17.27 -1.77 19.92
N LEU A 810 -17.57 -2.78 20.74
CA LEU A 810 -18.73 -2.77 21.63
C LEU A 810 -18.65 -1.67 22.71
N ASP A 811 -17.45 -1.28 23.12
CA ASP A 811 -17.20 -0.15 24.01
C ASP A 811 -17.67 1.18 23.38
N VAL A 812 -17.43 1.38 22.08
CA VAL A 812 -17.86 2.55 21.31
C VAL A 812 -19.39 2.56 21.17
N VAL A 813 -19.99 1.45 20.77
CA VAL A 813 -21.44 1.30 20.62
C VAL A 813 -22.14 1.49 21.96
N GLY A 814 -21.62 0.89 23.03
CA GLY A 814 -22.13 1.04 24.37
C GLY A 814 -22.08 2.48 24.90
N ARG A 815 -20.96 3.18 24.64
CA ARG A 815 -20.77 4.58 25.02
C ARG A 815 -21.75 5.51 24.30
N VAL A 816 -21.89 5.37 22.97
CA VAL A 816 -22.82 6.21 22.21
C VAL A 816 -24.29 5.95 22.61
N SER A 817 -24.63 4.68 22.92
CA SER A 817 -25.95 4.32 23.43
C SER A 817 -26.21 4.92 24.83
N ALA A 818 -25.20 4.93 25.72
CA ALA A 818 -25.29 5.55 27.04
C ALA A 818 -25.48 7.07 26.92
N LEU A 819 -24.73 7.76 26.07
CA LEU A 819 -24.88 9.20 25.81
C LEU A 819 -26.28 9.54 25.28
N ALA A 820 -26.90 8.66 24.51
CA ALA A 820 -28.26 8.82 23.98
C ALA A 820 -29.33 8.32 24.94
N GLU A 821 -29.00 7.98 26.18
CA GLU A 821 -29.92 7.46 27.24
C GLU A 821 -30.62 6.14 26.86
N ARG A 822 -30.02 5.32 25.98
CA ARG A 822 -30.48 3.95 25.65
C ARG A 822 -29.86 2.95 26.60
N THR A 823 -30.33 2.96 27.85
CA THR A 823 -29.71 2.30 29.00
C THR A 823 -29.53 0.80 28.85
N GLU A 824 -30.58 0.07 28.41
CA GLU A 824 -30.50 -1.40 28.27
C GLU A 824 -29.49 -1.82 27.20
N GLU A 825 -29.51 -1.14 26.05
CA GLU A 825 -28.58 -1.38 24.97
C GLU A 825 -27.14 -1.08 25.41
N ALA A 826 -26.93 0.08 26.06
CA ALA A 826 -25.64 0.48 26.60
C ALA A 826 -25.09 -0.53 27.60
N ALA A 827 -25.93 -1.00 28.55
CA ALA A 827 -25.54 -1.98 29.55
C ALA A 827 -25.12 -3.30 28.94
N THR A 828 -25.83 -3.77 27.92
CA THR A 828 -25.50 -4.99 27.21
C THR A 828 -24.15 -4.88 26.51
N GLN A 829 -23.95 -3.81 25.73
CA GLN A 829 -22.71 -3.64 24.92
C GLN A 829 -21.49 -3.38 25.85
N LEU A 830 -21.60 -2.54 26.84
CA LEU A 830 -20.50 -2.27 27.79
C LEU A 830 -20.18 -3.50 28.66
N SER A 831 -21.16 -4.34 28.98
CA SER A 831 -20.91 -5.59 29.73
C SER A 831 -20.09 -6.57 28.90
N LEU A 832 -20.41 -6.73 27.61
CA LEU A 832 -19.64 -7.57 26.68
C LEU A 832 -18.22 -7.00 26.51
N ALA A 833 -18.08 -5.71 26.26
CA ALA A 833 -16.78 -5.06 26.12
C ALA A 833 -15.89 -5.19 27.36
N ALA A 834 -16.47 -4.96 28.55
CA ALA A 834 -15.77 -5.09 29.84
C ALA A 834 -15.44 -6.55 30.21
N GLY A 835 -16.22 -7.52 29.68
CA GLY A 835 -16.06 -8.96 29.88
C GLY A 835 -15.23 -9.66 28.80
N HIS A 836 -14.77 -8.95 27.78
CA HIS A 836 -14.02 -9.55 26.68
C HIS A 836 -12.78 -10.29 27.13
N CYS A 837 -12.55 -11.50 26.59
CA CYS A 837 -11.49 -12.36 27.11
C CYS A 837 -10.11 -12.15 26.47
N MET A 838 -10.04 -11.50 25.27
CA MET A 838 -8.76 -11.18 24.59
C MET A 838 -8.18 -9.85 25.11
N VAL A 839 -8.02 -9.75 26.39
CA VAL A 839 -7.65 -8.50 27.08
C VAL A 839 -6.25 -7.97 26.73
N LEU A 840 -5.35 -8.85 26.25
CA LEU A 840 -4.02 -8.45 25.82
C LEU A 840 -4.01 -7.79 24.43
N ASP A 841 -5.03 -8.00 23.62
CA ASP A 841 -5.13 -7.36 22.31
C ASP A 841 -5.58 -5.90 22.46
N GLN A 842 -6.52 -5.62 23.39
CA GLN A 842 -7.04 -4.28 23.65
C GLN A 842 -7.03 -3.90 25.15
N PRO A 843 -5.85 -3.77 25.76
CA PRO A 843 -5.75 -3.57 27.21
C PRO A 843 -6.42 -2.30 27.72
N PHE A 844 -6.45 -1.22 26.93
CA PHE A 844 -7.08 0.06 27.30
C PHE A 844 -8.61 0.00 27.16
N ALA A 845 -9.13 -0.51 26.05
CA ALA A 845 -10.56 -0.55 25.78
C ALA A 845 -11.35 -1.34 26.84
N VAL A 846 -10.84 -2.50 27.24
CA VAL A 846 -11.49 -3.35 28.26
C VAL A 846 -11.56 -2.67 29.63
N VAL A 847 -10.51 -1.96 30.04
CA VAL A 847 -10.49 -1.27 31.34
C VAL A 847 -11.39 -0.03 31.31
N ARG A 848 -11.35 0.77 30.22
CA ARG A 848 -12.23 1.93 30.01
C ARG A 848 -13.69 1.52 29.88
N ALA A 849 -14.01 0.39 29.23
CA ALA A 849 -15.37 -0.15 29.19
C ALA A 849 -15.86 -0.54 30.57
N SER A 850 -15.00 -1.05 31.45
CA SER A 850 -15.36 -1.33 32.85
C SER A 850 -15.68 -0.07 33.63
N LEU A 851 -14.98 1.05 33.39
CA LEU A 851 -15.33 2.35 33.99
C LEU A 851 -16.68 2.83 33.48
N ALA A 852 -16.88 2.88 32.17
CA ALA A 852 -18.12 3.33 31.54
C ALA A 852 -19.34 2.50 31.97
N LEU A 853 -19.17 1.19 32.12
CA LEU A 853 -20.22 0.31 32.66
C LEU A 853 -20.57 0.67 34.10
N GLY A 854 -19.56 0.92 34.93
CA GLY A 854 -19.77 1.35 36.30
C GLY A 854 -20.53 2.69 36.42
N GLU A 855 -20.20 3.66 35.57
CA GLU A 855 -20.88 4.95 35.47
C GLU A 855 -22.36 4.78 35.09
N LEU A 856 -22.63 3.93 34.08
CA LEU A 856 -23.99 3.62 33.67
C LEU A 856 -24.79 2.94 34.82
N GLN A 857 -24.18 1.98 35.51
CA GLN A 857 -24.79 1.28 36.67
C GLN A 857 -25.04 2.22 37.83
N GLU A 858 -24.16 3.20 38.10
CA GLU A 858 -24.39 4.30 39.07
C GLU A 858 -25.60 5.14 38.65
N GLN A 859 -25.74 5.53 37.39
CA GLN A 859 -26.85 6.34 36.88
C GLN A 859 -28.21 5.65 37.03
N ILE A 860 -28.26 4.32 36.82
CA ILE A 860 -29.51 3.55 37.01
C ILE A 860 -29.79 3.14 38.45
N GLY A 861 -28.91 3.50 39.38
CA GLY A 861 -29.06 3.22 40.82
C GLY A 861 -28.61 1.83 41.26
N ASP A 862 -27.95 1.04 40.43
CA ASP A 862 -27.34 -0.24 40.80
C ASP A 862 -25.93 -0.03 41.36
N GLY A 863 -25.86 0.47 42.58
CA GLY A 863 -24.60 0.75 43.26
C GLY A 863 -23.72 -0.49 43.47
N ALA A 864 -24.32 -1.67 43.65
CA ALA A 864 -23.58 -2.90 43.87
C ALA A 864 -22.85 -3.34 42.59
N ALA A 865 -23.52 -3.32 41.43
CA ALA A 865 -22.94 -3.59 40.16
C ALA A 865 -21.88 -2.54 39.80
N ALA A 866 -22.13 -1.24 40.03
CA ALA A 866 -21.18 -0.16 39.82
C ALA A 866 -19.89 -0.38 40.64
N CYS A 867 -19.99 -0.75 41.93
CA CYS A 867 -18.85 -1.08 42.79
C CYS A 867 -18.02 -2.24 42.19
N ALA A 868 -18.70 -3.28 41.68
CA ALA A 868 -18.00 -4.41 41.04
C ALA A 868 -17.26 -3.99 39.76
N SER A 869 -17.85 -3.08 38.98
CA SER A 869 -17.21 -2.55 37.75
C SER A 869 -16.01 -1.67 38.08
N TYR A 870 -16.12 -0.77 39.06
CA TYR A 870 -14.97 0.03 39.52
C TYR A 870 -13.87 -0.82 40.15
N ALA A 871 -14.23 -1.89 40.88
CA ALA A 871 -13.24 -2.82 41.44
C ALA A 871 -12.40 -3.49 40.36
N ARG A 872 -12.97 -3.85 39.19
CA ARG A 872 -12.23 -4.38 38.05
C ARG A 872 -11.18 -3.39 37.50
N VAL A 873 -11.54 -2.11 37.38
CA VAL A 873 -10.61 -1.05 37.00
C VAL A 873 -9.46 -0.93 38.00
N LEU A 874 -9.79 -0.85 39.30
CA LEU A 874 -8.83 -0.66 40.40
C LEU A 874 -7.91 -1.87 40.59
N GLN A 875 -8.40 -3.08 40.37
CA GLN A 875 -7.58 -4.30 40.40
C GLN A 875 -6.45 -4.27 39.36
N ARG A 876 -6.69 -3.68 38.20
CA ARG A 876 -5.72 -3.57 37.13
C ARG A 876 -4.85 -2.34 37.22
N TRP A 877 -5.46 -1.17 37.40
CA TRP A 877 -4.80 0.12 37.32
C TRP A 877 -4.77 0.95 38.59
N GLY A 878 -5.28 0.43 39.71
CA GLY A 878 -5.29 1.15 41.01
C GLY A 878 -3.89 1.47 41.55
N SER A 879 -2.86 0.75 41.08
CA SER A 879 -1.45 0.99 41.41
C SER A 879 -0.61 1.38 40.16
N ALA A 880 -1.25 1.91 39.12
CA ALA A 880 -0.61 2.23 37.87
C ALA A 880 0.56 3.23 38.02
N LYS A 881 1.59 3.04 37.16
CA LYS A 881 2.80 3.86 37.10
C LYS A 881 3.15 4.22 35.65
N PRO A 882 3.08 5.51 35.27
CA PRO A 882 2.46 6.63 36.00
C PRO A 882 0.99 6.40 36.33
N ARG A 883 0.44 7.24 37.24
CA ARG A 883 -0.96 7.14 37.68
C ARG A 883 -1.95 7.23 36.50
N SER A 884 -3.03 6.44 36.53
CA SER A 884 -4.06 6.40 35.49
C SER A 884 -5.23 7.32 35.86
N VAL A 885 -5.66 8.18 34.92
CA VAL A 885 -6.87 9.01 35.10
C VAL A 885 -8.13 8.16 35.16
N THR A 886 -8.20 7.04 34.45
CA THR A 886 -9.31 6.07 34.49
C THR A 886 -9.43 5.43 35.88
N ALA A 887 -8.30 5.07 36.49
CA ALA A 887 -8.29 4.51 37.85
C ALA A 887 -8.63 5.56 38.90
N ASP A 888 -8.19 6.81 38.72
CA ASP A 888 -8.52 7.91 39.63
C ASP A 888 -10.02 8.19 39.64
N GLU A 889 -10.67 8.22 38.49
CA GLU A 889 -12.12 8.41 38.39
C GLU A 889 -12.87 7.23 39.03
N ALA A 890 -12.44 5.98 38.72
CA ALA A 890 -13.03 4.80 39.34
C ALA A 890 -12.92 4.83 40.89
N LEU A 891 -11.75 5.27 41.41
CA LEU A 891 -11.52 5.38 42.85
C LEU A 891 -12.43 6.46 43.50
N ALA A 892 -12.53 7.63 42.86
CA ALA A 892 -13.37 8.71 43.33
C ALA A 892 -14.85 8.31 43.38
N ARG A 893 -15.35 7.64 42.33
CA ARG A 893 -16.73 7.16 42.25
C ARG A 893 -17.00 6.02 43.23
N ALA A 894 -16.12 5.06 43.35
CA ALA A 894 -16.20 3.98 44.32
C ALA A 894 -16.27 4.52 45.77
N ALA A 895 -15.45 5.52 46.11
CA ALA A 895 -15.45 6.18 47.41
C ALA A 895 -16.79 6.90 47.65
N LYS A 896 -17.37 7.60 46.68
CA LYS A 896 -18.65 8.29 46.75
C LYS A 896 -19.81 7.32 47.01
N LEU A 897 -19.77 6.12 46.40
CA LEU A 897 -20.75 5.06 46.60
C LEU A 897 -20.53 4.23 47.88
N GLY A 898 -19.42 4.44 48.62
CA GLY A 898 -19.09 3.64 49.80
C GLY A 898 -18.67 2.20 49.45
N CYS A 899 -18.13 1.96 48.26
CA CYS A 899 -17.66 0.63 47.86
C CYS A 899 -16.53 0.13 48.75
N VAL A 900 -16.54 -1.16 49.08
CA VAL A 900 -15.41 -1.80 49.77
C VAL A 900 -14.24 -1.88 48.81
N PRO A 901 -13.06 -1.31 49.12
CA PRO A 901 -11.93 -1.40 48.21
C PRO A 901 -11.53 -2.87 48.04
N PRO A 902 -11.13 -3.29 46.80
CA PRO A 902 -10.61 -4.64 46.59
C PRO A 902 -9.39 -4.88 47.48
N PRO A 903 -9.22 -6.09 48.04
CA PRO A 903 -8.03 -6.42 48.80
C PRO A 903 -6.80 -6.16 47.91
N HIS A 904 -5.83 -5.36 48.40
CA HIS A 904 -4.56 -5.19 47.73
C HIS A 904 -3.95 -6.56 47.39
N PRO A 905 -3.53 -6.83 46.16
CA PRO A 905 -2.76 -8.04 45.87
C PRO A 905 -1.59 -8.07 46.85
N ALA A 906 -1.53 -9.16 47.66
CA ALA A 906 -0.57 -9.31 48.75
C ALA A 906 0.82 -8.98 48.20
N GLY A 907 1.45 -8.00 48.80
CA GLY A 907 2.75 -7.49 48.42
C GLY A 907 3.74 -8.65 48.33
N GLN A 908 4.50 -8.67 47.29
CA GLN A 908 5.73 -9.44 47.19
C GLN A 908 6.56 -9.14 48.42
N GLY A 909 6.82 -10.16 49.20
CA GLY A 909 7.50 -10.07 50.46
C GLY A 909 8.80 -9.30 50.34
N GLN A 910 8.95 -8.25 51.10
CA GLN A 910 10.25 -7.77 51.53
C GLN A 910 10.96 -8.94 52.23
N GLY A 911 11.70 -9.71 51.43
CA GLY A 911 12.70 -10.63 51.96
C GLY A 911 13.75 -9.81 52.67
N SER A 912 13.64 -9.78 54.01
CA SER A 912 14.71 -9.38 54.89
C SER A 912 15.87 -10.35 54.73
N ARG A 913 16.95 -9.95 54.12
CA ARG A 913 18.36 -9.98 54.51
C ARG A 913 19.26 -9.74 53.32
#